data_bc45a9cd942d69e93a9e18d94dcbede3
#
_entry.id   bc45a9cd942d69e93a9e18d94dcbede3
#
_cell.length_a   1.000
_cell.length_b   1.000
_cell.length_c   1.000
_cell.angle_alpha   90.00
_cell.angle_beta   90.00
_cell.angle_gamma   90.00
#
_symmetry.space_group_name_H-M   'P 1'
#
loop_
_entity.id
_entity.type
_entity.pdbx_description
1 polymer ?
#
loop_
_entity_poly.entity_id
_entity_poly.type
_entity_poly.pdbx_seq_one_letter_code
_entity_poly.pdbx_strand_id
1 'polypeptide(L)'
;MGNRGMEELISLVNRLQDAFSAIGQTCDLDLPQIAVVGGQSAGKSSVLENFVGRDFLPRGSGIVTRRPLVLQLISSTSEHAEFLHCKGKKFTDFDDVRREIETETDRVTGTNKGISSIPINLRICSPNVLNLSLIDLPGITKVPSCHRTIGVITKLDLMDKGTDVRDVLENRLLPLRRGYVGVVNRSQKDIEGKKDNSAALAAERRFFKSHPAYRHMADCMGTLYLQRLLNQQLTNHIRDTLPALRSRLQGQLLSLDKEAGEYKCLNPDDPSRKTKALMQLIQHFGLDFEKRIEGSGDQVDTVELSGGAKINRVFHERFPFELVKMEFDEKELRREISYAIKNIHGIRTGLFTPDMAFEAIVKKQIVKLKGPCLKCVDMVIQELINTVQQCTNKLESFPKLREETERIVTTHIRERESQAKDQVLLSLEIQLSYINTNHEDFIGFANAQQKTNQTSKKPSAGNQGAAPPPSSQIVIRKGWLTINNISLIKGGAKEYWFMLTAESLSWFKDDEEKEKKYMLPLDNLKVRDIEKGFMSSKHVFAIFNTEQRNVYKDYRHLELACDTQDEVDSWKASLLRAGVYPEKTTVDGEGSAQAESFSMDPQLERQVETIRNLVDSYMSIVYKSIRDLMPKTIMHLVINNVEEFIHSELLAQLYSSGDQYSLMDESPEQALRREEVLRTHTALKEALNIITDISTSTISTPLPPPVDNSWLHSGSLRRRSPPGYSVPKKHPAPPAPSLPIHLEAPAPPVSNSIDTTNTTSRPKRVPPSVPRRQPPAMPTQQLH
;
A
#
# COMPACT_ATOMS: atom_id res chain seq x y z
N MET A 1 22.56 -52.76 -13.83
CA MET A 1 22.07 -52.45 -12.48
C MET A 1 21.43 -51.07 -12.55
N GLY A 2 20.10 -51.04 -12.45
CA GLY A 2 19.37 -49.77 -12.46
C GLY A 2 19.73 -48.94 -11.22
N ASN A 3 19.92 -47.67 -11.41
CA ASN A 3 20.32 -46.70 -10.38
C ASN A 3 19.13 -46.46 -9.42
N ARG A 4 18.94 -47.34 -8.39
CA ARG A 4 17.82 -47.26 -7.43
C ARG A 4 17.62 -45.86 -6.83
N GLY A 5 18.68 -45.13 -6.54
CA GLY A 5 18.58 -43.79 -5.99
C GLY A 5 18.03 -42.73 -6.97
N MET A 6 18.06 -42.99 -8.29
CA MET A 6 17.46 -42.13 -9.28
C MET A 6 15.95 -42.35 -9.49
N GLU A 7 15.48 -43.55 -9.30
CA GLU A 7 14.05 -43.89 -9.38
C GLU A 7 13.28 -43.33 -8.17
N GLU A 8 13.96 -43.16 -7.01
CA GLU A 8 13.41 -42.57 -5.81
C GLU A 8 13.15 -41.05 -5.95
N LEU A 9 13.93 -40.35 -6.78
CA LEU A 9 13.76 -38.88 -7.00
C LEU A 9 12.39 -38.55 -7.58
N ILE A 10 11.88 -39.30 -8.54
CA ILE A 10 10.56 -39.03 -9.15
C ILE A 10 9.46 -39.33 -8.12
N SER A 11 9.59 -40.41 -7.35
CA SER A 11 8.64 -40.73 -6.28
C SER A 11 8.58 -39.65 -5.20
N LEU A 12 9.72 -39.04 -4.85
CA LEU A 12 9.81 -37.98 -3.85
C LEU A 12 9.21 -36.66 -4.37
N VAL A 13 9.43 -36.34 -5.65
CA VAL A 13 8.78 -35.15 -6.29
C VAL A 13 7.26 -35.35 -6.32
N ASN A 14 6.78 -36.58 -6.57
CA ASN A 14 5.35 -36.85 -6.51
C ASN A 14 4.78 -36.64 -5.09
N ARG A 15 5.51 -37.04 -4.04
CA ARG A 15 5.14 -36.78 -2.64
C ARG A 15 5.11 -35.26 -2.33
N LEU A 16 6.07 -34.51 -2.84
CA LEU A 16 6.05 -33.02 -2.76
C LEU A 16 4.80 -32.46 -3.44
N GLN A 17 4.49 -32.93 -4.64
CA GLN A 17 3.31 -32.50 -5.38
C GLN A 17 2.00 -32.80 -4.64
N ASP A 18 1.91 -33.99 -4.00
CA ASP A 18 0.77 -34.40 -3.17
C ASP A 18 0.64 -33.47 -1.92
N ALA A 19 1.74 -33.18 -1.24
CA ALA A 19 1.77 -32.33 -0.06
C ALA A 19 1.30 -30.89 -0.40
N PHE A 20 1.75 -30.34 -1.52
CA PHE A 20 1.33 -28.99 -1.96
C PHE A 20 -0.10 -28.97 -2.53
N SER A 21 -0.54 -30.01 -3.19
CA SER A 21 -1.93 -30.11 -3.67
C SER A 21 -2.94 -30.14 -2.52
N ALA A 22 -2.55 -30.58 -1.33
CA ALA A 22 -3.38 -30.59 -0.14
C ALA A 22 -3.56 -29.18 0.48
N ILE A 23 -2.71 -28.19 0.13
CA ILE A 23 -2.71 -26.84 0.71
C ILE A 23 -3.62 -25.88 -0.09
N GLY A 24 -3.96 -26.21 -1.34
CA GLY A 24 -4.68 -25.32 -2.23
C GLY A 24 -3.75 -24.43 -3.07
N GLN A 25 -4.32 -23.59 -3.93
CA GLN A 25 -3.64 -22.86 -5.02
C GLN A 25 -2.61 -21.78 -4.59
N THR A 26 -2.29 -21.62 -3.34
CA THR A 26 -1.46 -20.52 -2.86
C THR A 26 0.05 -20.73 -3.00
N CYS A 27 0.49 -21.96 -3.28
CA CYS A 27 1.92 -22.23 -3.47
C CYS A 27 2.20 -22.69 -4.90
N ASP A 28 2.53 -21.73 -5.77
CA ASP A 28 2.91 -21.97 -7.17
C ASP A 28 4.34 -22.55 -7.22
N LEU A 29 4.41 -23.89 -7.05
CA LEU A 29 5.65 -24.63 -7.13
C LEU A 29 5.87 -25.12 -8.55
N ASP A 30 6.85 -24.53 -9.19
CA ASP A 30 7.32 -24.94 -10.52
C ASP A 30 8.13 -26.25 -10.41
N LEU A 31 7.41 -27.37 -10.21
CA LEU A 31 8.01 -28.69 -10.15
C LEU A 31 8.27 -29.23 -11.55
N PRO A 32 9.43 -29.87 -11.79
CA PRO A 32 9.75 -30.48 -13.08
C PRO A 32 8.74 -31.55 -13.50
N GLN A 33 8.11 -31.34 -14.66
CA GLN A 33 7.10 -32.25 -15.22
C GLN A 33 7.33 -32.40 -16.73
N ILE A 34 6.81 -33.48 -17.32
CA ILE A 34 6.83 -33.72 -18.75
C ILE A 34 5.41 -33.50 -19.29
N ALA A 35 5.22 -32.46 -20.10
CA ALA A 35 3.96 -32.22 -20.79
C ALA A 35 3.95 -32.97 -22.14
N VAL A 36 2.90 -33.75 -22.38
CA VAL A 36 2.64 -34.45 -23.64
C VAL A 36 1.73 -33.58 -24.50
N VAL A 37 2.28 -33.08 -25.60
CA VAL A 37 1.59 -32.18 -26.52
C VAL A 37 1.57 -32.74 -27.94
N GLY A 38 0.53 -32.38 -28.70
CA GLY A 38 0.39 -32.82 -30.09
C GLY A 38 -1.04 -32.68 -30.57
N GLY A 39 -1.22 -32.68 -31.89
CA GLY A 39 -2.51 -32.56 -32.54
C GLY A 39 -3.48 -33.66 -32.17
N GLN A 40 -4.75 -33.47 -32.47
CA GLN A 40 -5.77 -34.50 -32.35
C GLN A 40 -5.39 -35.70 -33.22
N SER A 41 -5.61 -36.89 -32.74
CA SER A 41 -5.27 -38.15 -33.43
C SER A 41 -3.77 -38.38 -33.72
N ALA A 42 -2.86 -37.60 -33.12
CA ALA A 42 -1.41 -37.77 -33.23
C ALA A 42 -0.89 -39.04 -32.55
N GLY A 43 -1.72 -39.77 -31.79
CA GLY A 43 -1.34 -40.98 -31.08
C GLY A 43 -0.83 -40.80 -29.66
N LYS A 44 -1.02 -39.61 -29.04
CA LYS A 44 -0.62 -39.32 -27.64
C LYS A 44 -1.11 -40.39 -26.65
N SER A 45 -2.43 -40.56 -26.60
CA SER A 45 -3.05 -41.54 -25.68
C SER A 45 -2.57 -42.96 -25.91
N SER A 46 -2.34 -43.38 -27.17
CA SER A 46 -1.80 -44.70 -27.48
C SER A 46 -0.37 -44.90 -26.99
N VAL A 47 0.47 -43.87 -27.02
CA VAL A 47 1.83 -43.92 -26.46
C VAL A 47 1.77 -44.05 -24.93
N LEU A 48 0.88 -43.31 -24.26
CA LEU A 48 0.71 -43.36 -22.81
C LEU A 48 0.16 -44.75 -22.37
N GLU A 49 -0.81 -45.30 -23.08
CA GLU A 49 -1.31 -46.66 -22.84
C GLU A 49 -0.23 -47.72 -23.04
N ASN A 50 0.65 -47.55 -24.04
CA ASN A 50 1.78 -48.46 -24.23
C ASN A 50 2.84 -48.34 -23.11
N PHE A 51 2.95 -47.18 -22.40
CA PHE A 51 3.81 -47.05 -21.22
C PHE A 51 3.30 -47.89 -20.04
N VAL A 52 1.99 -47.93 -19.87
CA VAL A 52 1.35 -48.70 -18.80
C VAL A 52 1.20 -50.20 -19.16
N GLY A 53 1.06 -50.49 -20.45
CA GLY A 53 0.75 -51.83 -20.97
C GLY A 53 -0.73 -52.18 -20.85
N ARG A 54 -1.60 -51.20 -20.54
CA ARG A 54 -3.05 -51.38 -20.37
C ARG A 54 -3.82 -50.27 -21.09
N ASP A 55 -5.05 -50.58 -21.49
CA ASP A 55 -5.97 -49.68 -22.13
C ASP A 55 -6.83 -48.98 -21.06
N PHE A 56 -6.58 -47.73 -20.74
CA PHE A 56 -7.26 -47.01 -19.67
C PHE A 56 -7.73 -45.61 -20.04
N LEU A 57 -7.33 -45.10 -21.20
CA LEU A 57 -7.71 -43.75 -21.61
C LEU A 57 -9.02 -43.77 -22.42
N PRO A 58 -9.84 -42.70 -22.30
CA PRO A 58 -11.04 -42.52 -23.11
C PRO A 58 -10.74 -42.55 -24.60
N ARG A 59 -11.65 -43.12 -25.38
CA ARG A 59 -11.57 -43.23 -26.83
C ARG A 59 -12.88 -42.72 -27.47
N GLY A 60 -12.81 -42.07 -28.61
CA GLY A 60 -14.01 -41.59 -29.28
C GLY A 60 -13.69 -40.69 -30.46
N SER A 61 -14.77 -40.26 -31.16
CA SER A 61 -14.70 -39.24 -32.22
C SER A 61 -14.75 -37.82 -31.62
N GLY A 62 -13.94 -36.92 -32.12
CA GLY A 62 -13.87 -35.53 -31.62
C GLY A 62 -12.81 -35.31 -30.53
N ILE A 63 -12.96 -34.26 -29.74
CA ILE A 63 -12.02 -33.93 -28.66
C ILE A 63 -12.24 -34.87 -27.48
N VAL A 64 -11.40 -35.88 -27.37
CA VAL A 64 -11.45 -36.91 -26.30
C VAL A 64 -10.84 -36.41 -25.00
N THR A 65 -9.63 -35.86 -25.06
CA THR A 65 -8.97 -35.27 -23.87
C THR A 65 -9.47 -33.86 -23.68
N ARG A 66 -10.39 -33.63 -22.72
CA ARG A 66 -11.01 -32.33 -22.43
C ARG A 66 -10.48 -31.66 -21.17
N ARG A 67 -9.74 -32.41 -20.35
CA ARG A 67 -9.05 -31.94 -19.13
C ARG A 67 -7.61 -32.42 -19.16
N PRO A 68 -6.66 -31.66 -18.62
CA PRO A 68 -5.29 -32.14 -18.42
C PRO A 68 -5.32 -33.40 -17.52
N LEU A 69 -4.60 -34.43 -17.90
CA LEU A 69 -4.45 -35.64 -17.09
C LEU A 69 -3.01 -35.71 -16.56
N VAL A 70 -2.85 -35.54 -15.26
CA VAL A 70 -1.58 -35.76 -14.55
C VAL A 70 -1.44 -37.23 -14.24
N LEU A 71 -0.59 -37.93 -14.97
CA LEU A 71 -0.35 -39.36 -14.87
C LEU A 71 0.94 -39.61 -14.12
N GLN A 72 0.85 -40.19 -12.93
CA GLN A 72 1.98 -40.62 -12.13
C GLN A 72 2.14 -42.15 -12.24
N LEU A 73 3.22 -42.59 -12.87
CA LEU A 73 3.58 -44.01 -12.98
C LEU A 73 4.55 -44.36 -11.85
N ILE A 74 4.24 -45.41 -11.08
CA ILE A 74 5.05 -45.88 -9.95
C ILE A 74 5.33 -47.35 -10.12
N SER A 75 6.60 -47.72 -10.14
CA SER A 75 7.01 -49.14 -10.12
C SER A 75 6.69 -49.74 -8.77
N SER A 76 5.79 -50.74 -8.76
CA SER A 76 5.28 -51.41 -7.55
C SER A 76 5.04 -52.87 -7.82
N THR A 77 5.06 -53.72 -6.79
CA THR A 77 4.77 -55.14 -6.88
C THR A 77 3.28 -55.47 -7.15
N SER A 78 2.38 -54.53 -6.84
CA SER A 78 0.94 -54.65 -7.07
C SER A 78 0.46 -53.75 -8.18
N GLU A 79 -0.45 -54.25 -9.06
CA GLU A 79 -1.03 -53.48 -10.15
C GLU A 79 -2.37 -52.90 -9.72
N HIS A 80 -2.46 -51.55 -9.64
CA HIS A 80 -3.68 -50.84 -9.31
C HIS A 80 -3.54 -49.36 -9.71
N ALA A 81 -4.69 -48.67 -9.83
CA ALA A 81 -4.76 -47.24 -10.06
C ALA A 81 -5.49 -46.53 -8.91
N GLU A 82 -5.11 -45.29 -8.65
CA GLU A 82 -5.71 -44.42 -7.62
C GLU A 82 -5.93 -43.02 -8.19
N PHE A 83 -7.07 -42.40 -7.84
CA PHE A 83 -7.35 -40.99 -8.16
C PHE A 83 -7.28 -40.15 -6.90
N LEU A 84 -6.74 -38.93 -7.02
CA LEU A 84 -6.62 -38.00 -5.90
C LEU A 84 -8.01 -37.55 -5.37
N HIS A 85 -9.00 -37.44 -6.25
CA HIS A 85 -10.39 -37.07 -5.89
C HIS A 85 -11.18 -38.22 -5.25
N CYS A 86 -10.76 -39.51 -5.44
CA CYS A 86 -11.38 -40.70 -4.85
C CYS A 86 -10.45 -41.28 -3.78
N LYS A 87 -10.19 -40.55 -2.68
CA LYS A 87 -9.27 -40.98 -1.62
C LYS A 87 -9.62 -42.38 -1.08
N GLY A 88 -8.63 -43.31 -1.11
CA GLY A 88 -8.74 -44.64 -0.55
C GLY A 88 -9.36 -45.71 -1.47
N LYS A 89 -9.89 -45.35 -2.65
CA LYS A 89 -10.42 -46.33 -3.61
C LYS A 89 -9.31 -46.76 -4.57
N LYS A 90 -9.05 -48.06 -4.60
CA LYS A 90 -8.12 -48.69 -5.52
C LYS A 90 -8.87 -49.36 -6.68
N PHE A 91 -8.45 -49.02 -7.89
CA PHE A 91 -9.00 -49.55 -9.11
C PHE A 91 -8.05 -50.62 -9.66
N THR A 92 -8.50 -51.86 -9.73
CA THR A 92 -7.75 -52.99 -10.27
C THR A 92 -8.12 -53.29 -11.71
N ASP A 93 -9.34 -52.91 -12.11
CA ASP A 93 -9.80 -52.96 -13.48
C ASP A 93 -9.56 -51.61 -14.21
N PHE A 94 -8.86 -51.66 -15.32
CA PHE A 94 -8.53 -50.46 -16.12
C PHE A 94 -9.71 -49.94 -16.96
N ASP A 95 -10.74 -50.74 -17.19
CA ASP A 95 -12.00 -50.28 -17.75
C ASP A 95 -12.78 -49.41 -16.75
N ASP A 96 -12.67 -49.67 -15.45
CA ASP A 96 -13.21 -48.82 -14.40
C ASP A 96 -12.42 -47.50 -14.30
N VAL A 97 -11.11 -47.53 -14.50
CA VAL A 97 -10.29 -46.32 -14.57
C VAL A 97 -10.73 -45.40 -15.72
N ARG A 98 -11.00 -45.99 -16.89
CA ARG A 98 -11.51 -45.27 -18.06
C ARG A 98 -12.85 -44.59 -17.74
N ARG A 99 -13.78 -45.34 -17.18
CA ARG A 99 -15.11 -44.83 -16.79
C ARG A 99 -15.01 -43.71 -15.77
N GLU A 100 -14.11 -43.80 -14.80
CA GLU A 100 -13.89 -42.75 -13.80
C GLU A 100 -13.33 -41.47 -14.43
N ILE A 101 -12.39 -41.57 -15.38
CA ILE A 101 -11.87 -40.43 -16.14
C ILE A 101 -13.00 -39.72 -16.90
N GLU A 102 -13.87 -40.48 -17.56
CA GLU A 102 -15.02 -39.94 -18.31
C GLU A 102 -16.03 -39.28 -17.37
N THR A 103 -16.41 -39.95 -16.27
CA THR A 103 -17.36 -39.44 -15.29
C THR A 103 -16.87 -38.16 -14.63
N GLU A 104 -15.60 -38.11 -14.19
CA GLU A 104 -15.02 -36.93 -13.57
C GLU A 104 -14.80 -35.80 -14.55
N THR A 105 -14.52 -36.12 -15.82
CA THR A 105 -14.47 -35.10 -16.89
C THR A 105 -15.84 -34.48 -17.09
N ASP A 106 -16.89 -35.28 -17.23
CA ASP A 106 -18.27 -34.82 -17.46
C ASP A 106 -18.82 -34.07 -16.24
N ARG A 107 -18.45 -34.44 -15.03
CA ARG A 107 -18.81 -33.75 -13.79
C ARG A 107 -18.35 -32.29 -13.80
N VAL A 108 -17.14 -32.02 -14.29
CA VAL A 108 -16.53 -30.68 -14.25
C VAL A 108 -16.82 -29.88 -15.52
N THR A 109 -16.81 -30.53 -16.70
CA THR A 109 -17.01 -29.85 -17.99
C THR A 109 -18.47 -29.76 -18.42
N GLY A 110 -19.37 -30.49 -17.76
CA GLY A 110 -20.78 -30.61 -18.13
C GLY A 110 -20.99 -31.32 -19.47
N THR A 111 -22.24 -31.43 -19.89
CA THR A 111 -22.65 -32.07 -21.16
C THR A 111 -22.21 -31.27 -22.41
N ASN A 112 -21.75 -30.05 -22.26
CA ASN A 112 -21.45 -29.10 -23.34
C ASN A 112 -20.08 -29.29 -24.03
N LYS A 113 -19.39 -30.40 -23.84
CA LYS A 113 -18.08 -30.71 -24.46
C LYS A 113 -17.01 -29.62 -24.30
N GLY A 114 -17.08 -28.79 -23.23
CA GLY A 114 -16.12 -27.76 -22.91
C GLY A 114 -14.75 -28.32 -22.51
N ILE A 115 -13.71 -27.50 -22.54
CA ILE A 115 -12.38 -27.80 -22.04
C ILE A 115 -12.23 -27.11 -20.69
N SER A 116 -11.70 -27.84 -19.68
CA SER A 116 -11.39 -27.28 -18.36
C SER A 116 -9.88 -27.31 -18.11
N SER A 117 -9.38 -26.31 -17.41
CA SER A 117 -7.96 -26.22 -16.97
C SER A 117 -7.67 -27.05 -15.73
N ILE A 118 -8.70 -27.51 -15.00
CA ILE A 118 -8.53 -28.30 -13.76
C ILE A 118 -8.05 -29.70 -14.11
N PRO A 119 -6.87 -30.16 -13.63
CA PRO A 119 -6.33 -31.45 -13.98
C PRO A 119 -7.06 -32.60 -13.26
N ILE A 120 -7.02 -33.80 -13.85
CA ILE A 120 -7.32 -35.08 -13.19
C ILE A 120 -6.01 -35.68 -12.78
N ASN A 121 -5.82 -36.03 -11.49
CA ASN A 121 -4.62 -36.66 -10.99
C ASN A 121 -4.87 -38.19 -10.88
N LEU A 122 -4.15 -38.94 -11.69
CA LEU A 122 -4.20 -40.42 -11.75
C LEU A 122 -2.83 -40.99 -11.44
N ARG A 123 -2.77 -41.88 -10.45
CA ARG A 123 -1.59 -42.65 -10.06
C ARG A 123 -1.80 -44.11 -10.48
N ILE A 124 -0.84 -44.67 -11.23
CA ILE A 124 -0.83 -46.05 -11.63
C ILE A 124 0.39 -46.73 -11.04
N CYS A 125 0.15 -47.74 -10.21
CA CYS A 125 1.15 -48.62 -9.64
C CYS A 125 1.19 -49.91 -10.44
N SER A 126 2.34 -50.33 -10.97
CA SER A 126 2.48 -51.57 -11.72
C SER A 126 3.94 -52.04 -11.72
N PRO A 127 4.21 -53.38 -11.76
CA PRO A 127 5.58 -53.88 -11.88
C PRO A 127 6.19 -53.64 -13.26
N ASN A 128 5.38 -53.30 -14.26
CA ASN A 128 5.79 -53.17 -15.66
C ASN A 128 6.09 -51.73 -16.06
N VAL A 129 5.93 -50.76 -15.16
CA VAL A 129 6.16 -49.32 -15.47
C VAL A 129 7.47 -48.83 -14.83
N LEU A 130 8.06 -47.80 -15.44
CA LEU A 130 9.12 -47.02 -14.82
C LEU A 130 8.50 -45.84 -14.09
N ASN A 131 9.14 -45.36 -13.02
CA ASN A 131 8.70 -44.16 -12.34
C ASN A 131 8.75 -42.97 -13.30
N LEU A 132 7.60 -42.31 -13.54
CA LEU A 132 7.49 -41.22 -14.51
C LEU A 132 6.24 -40.38 -14.21
N SER A 133 6.37 -39.07 -14.26
CA SER A 133 5.23 -38.16 -14.16
C SER A 133 5.05 -37.42 -15.48
N LEU A 134 3.83 -37.53 -16.04
CA LEU A 134 3.45 -36.99 -17.35
C LEU A 134 2.16 -36.18 -17.22
N ILE A 135 2.02 -35.13 -18.00
CA ILE A 135 0.76 -34.41 -18.15
C ILE A 135 0.28 -34.55 -19.59
N ASP A 136 -0.81 -35.26 -19.80
CA ASP A 136 -1.48 -35.28 -21.11
C ASP A 136 -2.37 -34.03 -21.25
N LEU A 137 -2.05 -33.22 -22.22
CA LEU A 137 -2.78 -31.99 -22.53
C LEU A 137 -3.80 -32.21 -23.66
N PRO A 138 -4.92 -31.47 -23.66
CA PRO A 138 -5.82 -31.43 -24.79
C PRO A 138 -5.09 -31.13 -26.11
N GLY A 139 -5.63 -31.58 -27.22
CA GLY A 139 -4.97 -31.47 -28.55
C GLY A 139 -4.57 -30.03 -28.88
N ILE A 140 -3.28 -29.78 -29.09
CA ILE A 140 -2.70 -28.47 -29.43
C ILE A 140 -2.12 -28.57 -30.83
N THR A 141 -2.41 -27.61 -31.71
CA THR A 141 -1.98 -27.58 -33.11
C THR A 141 -0.61 -26.92 -33.36
N LYS A 142 -0.15 -26.09 -32.43
CA LYS A 142 1.15 -25.42 -32.50
C LYS A 142 1.91 -25.61 -31.20
N VAL A 143 3.08 -26.26 -31.31
CA VAL A 143 4.00 -26.44 -30.17
C VAL A 143 5.24 -25.60 -30.46
N PRO A 144 5.61 -24.66 -29.57
CA PRO A 144 6.85 -23.94 -29.75
C PRO A 144 8.05 -24.90 -29.61
N SER A 145 8.97 -24.81 -30.57
CA SER A 145 10.26 -25.50 -30.49
C SER A 145 11.09 -24.90 -29.36
N CYS A 146 11.22 -25.59 -28.24
CA CYS A 146 12.04 -25.15 -27.13
C CYS A 146 13.21 -26.11 -26.86
N HIS A 147 14.20 -25.65 -26.12
CA HIS A 147 15.40 -26.44 -25.76
C HIS A 147 15.12 -27.73 -24.98
N ARG A 148 13.90 -27.90 -24.47
CA ARG A 148 13.46 -29.08 -23.69
C ARG A 148 12.52 -30.00 -24.46
N THR A 149 12.31 -29.77 -25.74
CA THR A 149 11.38 -30.56 -26.56
C THR A 149 12.04 -31.83 -27.09
N ILE A 150 11.37 -32.99 -26.94
CA ILE A 150 11.69 -34.27 -27.58
C ILE A 150 10.63 -34.49 -28.65
N GLY A 151 11.04 -34.77 -29.86
CA GLY A 151 10.13 -35.11 -30.96
C GLY A 151 9.74 -36.60 -30.88
N VAL A 152 8.45 -36.89 -30.91
CA VAL A 152 7.97 -38.29 -30.99
C VAL A 152 7.21 -38.46 -32.30
N ILE A 153 7.70 -39.33 -33.16
CA ILE A 153 7.08 -39.61 -34.46
C ILE A 153 6.34 -40.93 -34.34
N THR A 154 5.02 -40.87 -34.50
CA THR A 154 4.12 -42.01 -34.47
C THR A 154 3.74 -42.44 -35.90
N LYS A 155 3.07 -43.58 -36.08
CA LYS A 155 2.48 -44.06 -37.35
C LYS A 155 3.51 -44.31 -38.47
N LEU A 156 4.76 -44.67 -38.11
CA LEU A 156 5.83 -44.98 -39.07
C LEU A 156 5.49 -46.19 -39.93
N ASP A 157 4.65 -47.09 -39.45
CA ASP A 157 4.18 -48.31 -40.11
C ASP A 157 3.12 -48.04 -41.16
N LEU A 158 2.56 -46.84 -41.19
CA LEU A 158 1.51 -46.43 -42.16
C LEU A 158 2.07 -45.63 -43.36
N MET A 159 3.38 -45.53 -43.45
CA MET A 159 4.03 -44.82 -44.56
C MET A 159 4.02 -45.68 -45.82
N ASP A 160 3.90 -45.05 -46.99
CA ASP A 160 3.91 -45.67 -48.29
C ASP A 160 5.29 -46.31 -48.58
N LYS A 161 5.30 -47.41 -49.35
CA LYS A 161 6.55 -48.08 -49.74
C LYS A 161 7.46 -47.09 -50.52
N GLY A 162 8.65 -46.86 -49.99
CA GLY A 162 9.64 -45.94 -50.51
C GLY A 162 9.66 -44.54 -49.89
N THR A 163 8.72 -44.27 -48.96
CA THR A 163 8.74 -43.06 -48.14
C THR A 163 9.26 -43.36 -46.73
N ASP A 164 10.23 -42.61 -46.27
CA ASP A 164 10.72 -42.72 -44.91
C ASP A 164 10.98 -41.36 -44.24
N VAL A 165 11.04 -41.32 -42.94
CA VAL A 165 11.33 -40.12 -42.13
C VAL A 165 12.74 -40.16 -41.52
N ARG A 166 13.66 -40.86 -42.14
CA ARG A 166 15.01 -41.07 -41.65
C ARG A 166 15.70 -39.75 -41.35
N ASP A 167 15.62 -38.75 -42.23
CA ASP A 167 16.28 -37.45 -42.06
C ASP A 167 15.71 -36.67 -40.87
N VAL A 168 14.43 -36.84 -40.53
CA VAL A 168 13.83 -36.24 -39.32
C VAL A 168 14.29 -36.98 -38.07
N LEU A 169 14.26 -38.31 -38.07
CA LEU A 169 14.71 -39.13 -36.94
C LEU A 169 16.22 -38.97 -36.67
N GLU A 170 17.05 -38.80 -37.71
CA GLU A 170 18.46 -38.45 -37.60
C GLU A 170 18.69 -36.98 -37.24
N ASN A 171 17.61 -36.21 -36.98
CA ASN A 171 17.66 -34.82 -36.57
C ASN A 171 18.29 -33.86 -37.62
N ARG A 172 18.21 -34.19 -38.91
CA ARG A 172 18.79 -33.43 -40.02
C ARG A 172 17.86 -32.38 -40.60
N LEU A 173 16.58 -32.73 -40.75
CA LEU A 173 15.59 -31.90 -41.44
C LEU A 173 14.99 -30.82 -40.52
N LEU A 174 14.60 -31.16 -39.30
CA LEU A 174 14.00 -30.28 -38.29
C LEU A 174 14.73 -30.45 -36.96
N PRO A 175 15.88 -29.83 -36.76
CA PRO A 175 16.74 -30.13 -35.64
C PRO A 175 16.10 -29.72 -34.28
N LEU A 176 15.92 -30.68 -33.38
CA LEU A 176 15.56 -30.47 -31.98
C LEU A 176 16.77 -30.75 -31.09
N ARG A 177 16.99 -29.96 -30.06
CA ARG A 177 18.14 -30.15 -29.13
C ARG A 177 18.16 -31.55 -28.50
N ARG A 178 16.98 -32.16 -28.29
CA ARG A 178 16.88 -33.49 -27.68
C ARG A 178 16.53 -34.60 -28.70
N GLY A 179 16.53 -34.28 -29.99
CA GLY A 179 16.30 -35.21 -31.07
C GLY A 179 14.88 -35.76 -31.15
N TYR A 180 14.78 -36.86 -31.90
CA TYR A 180 13.53 -37.53 -32.22
C TYR A 180 13.55 -39.00 -31.82
N VAL A 181 12.39 -39.55 -31.43
CA VAL A 181 12.18 -40.98 -31.21
C VAL A 181 10.99 -41.46 -32.02
N GLY A 182 11.19 -42.47 -32.84
CA GLY A 182 10.12 -43.13 -33.59
C GLY A 182 9.42 -44.18 -32.73
N VAL A 183 8.09 -44.22 -32.78
CA VAL A 183 7.28 -45.26 -32.09
C VAL A 183 6.21 -45.80 -33.03
N VAL A 184 5.87 -47.08 -32.86
CA VAL A 184 4.81 -47.75 -33.64
C VAL A 184 3.74 -48.25 -32.67
N ASN A 185 2.58 -47.60 -32.71
CA ASN A 185 1.43 -47.96 -31.89
C ASN A 185 0.58 -49.04 -32.54
N ARG A 186 -0.31 -49.63 -31.79
CA ARG A 186 -1.33 -50.58 -32.32
C ARG A 186 -2.20 -49.90 -33.36
N SER A 187 -2.50 -50.59 -34.45
CA SER A 187 -3.48 -50.14 -35.45
C SER A 187 -4.90 -50.27 -34.87
N GLN A 188 -5.86 -49.57 -35.53
CA GLN A 188 -7.28 -49.68 -35.12
C GLN A 188 -7.76 -51.14 -35.16
N LYS A 189 -7.33 -51.90 -36.14
CA LYS A 189 -7.64 -53.36 -36.25
C LYS A 189 -7.02 -54.18 -35.12
N ASP A 190 -5.81 -53.83 -34.66
CA ASP A 190 -5.17 -54.50 -33.52
C ASP A 190 -5.94 -54.23 -32.22
N ILE A 191 -6.47 -53.02 -32.07
CA ILE A 191 -7.28 -52.59 -30.90
C ILE A 191 -8.63 -53.33 -30.90
N GLU A 192 -9.34 -53.34 -32.03
CA GLU A 192 -10.61 -54.06 -32.19
C GLU A 192 -10.42 -55.57 -31.99
N GLY A 193 -9.32 -56.13 -32.48
CA GLY A 193 -8.92 -57.51 -32.30
C GLY A 193 -8.37 -57.84 -30.90
N LYS A 194 -8.40 -56.91 -29.93
CA LYS A 194 -7.89 -57.06 -28.55
C LYS A 194 -6.45 -57.60 -28.49
N LYS A 195 -5.58 -57.18 -29.42
CA LYS A 195 -4.17 -57.58 -29.42
C LYS A 195 -3.49 -57.10 -28.15
N ASP A 196 -2.83 -58.05 -27.45
CA ASP A 196 -2.10 -57.74 -26.22
C ASP A 196 -0.97 -56.71 -26.43
N ASN A 197 -0.78 -55.83 -25.47
CA ASN A 197 0.25 -54.78 -25.52
C ASN A 197 1.67 -55.32 -25.57
N SER A 198 1.96 -56.47 -24.92
CA SER A 198 3.28 -57.07 -24.97
C SER A 198 3.58 -57.59 -26.39
N ALA A 199 2.60 -58.17 -27.07
CA ALA A 199 2.69 -58.59 -28.46
C ALA A 199 2.86 -57.39 -29.42
N ALA A 200 2.23 -56.22 -29.09
CA ALA A 200 2.41 -54.98 -29.83
C ALA A 200 3.84 -54.43 -29.70
N LEU A 201 4.39 -54.36 -28.50
CA LEU A 201 5.77 -53.94 -28.25
C LEU A 201 6.80 -54.88 -28.94
N ALA A 202 6.54 -56.19 -28.97
CA ALA A 202 7.37 -57.15 -29.73
C ALA A 202 7.27 -56.93 -31.25
N ALA A 203 6.08 -56.54 -31.74
CA ALA A 203 5.90 -56.18 -33.15
C ALA A 203 6.62 -54.85 -33.51
N GLU A 204 6.54 -53.84 -32.65
CA GLU A 204 7.30 -52.58 -32.80
C GLU A 204 8.80 -52.82 -32.91
N ARG A 205 9.36 -53.64 -32.00
CA ARG A 205 10.80 -54.02 -32.05
C ARG A 205 11.18 -54.74 -33.34
N ARG A 206 10.32 -55.67 -33.80
CA ARG A 206 10.53 -56.35 -35.09
C ARG A 206 10.49 -55.38 -36.26
N PHE A 207 9.56 -54.44 -36.26
CA PHE A 207 9.44 -53.39 -37.29
C PHE A 207 10.76 -52.62 -37.42
N PHE A 208 11.27 -52.00 -36.33
CA PHE A 208 12.49 -51.24 -36.37
C PHE A 208 13.73 -52.08 -36.78
N LYS A 209 13.81 -53.32 -36.37
CA LYS A 209 14.95 -54.21 -36.74
C LYS A 209 14.88 -54.70 -38.18
N SER A 210 13.70 -54.86 -38.76
CA SER A 210 13.50 -55.39 -40.09
C SER A 210 13.47 -54.31 -41.19
N HIS A 211 13.06 -53.06 -40.84
CA HIS A 211 12.88 -52.00 -41.80
C HIS A 211 14.22 -51.47 -42.28
N PRO A 212 14.49 -51.44 -43.61
CA PRO A 212 15.78 -51.05 -44.15
C PRO A 212 16.23 -49.63 -43.70
N ALA A 213 15.33 -48.65 -43.69
CA ALA A 213 15.66 -47.26 -43.34
C ALA A 213 15.94 -47.07 -41.86
N TYR A 214 15.38 -47.89 -40.96
CA TYR A 214 15.45 -47.68 -39.49
C TYR A 214 16.33 -48.68 -38.75
N ARG A 215 16.80 -49.74 -39.41
CA ARG A 215 17.57 -50.84 -38.78
C ARG A 215 18.81 -50.38 -38.05
N HIS A 216 19.53 -49.36 -38.58
CA HIS A 216 20.76 -48.88 -37.98
C HIS A 216 20.54 -48.07 -36.69
N MET A 217 19.31 -47.55 -36.47
CA MET A 217 18.92 -46.79 -35.27
C MET A 217 17.91 -47.54 -34.38
N ALA A 218 17.64 -48.82 -34.64
CA ALA A 218 16.62 -49.59 -33.97
C ALA A 218 16.76 -49.66 -32.44
N ASP A 219 17.98 -49.57 -31.89
CA ASP A 219 18.23 -49.57 -30.44
C ASP A 219 17.90 -48.24 -29.77
N CYS A 220 17.80 -47.13 -30.56
CA CYS A 220 17.41 -45.81 -30.12
C CYS A 220 15.94 -45.46 -30.44
N MET A 221 15.13 -46.44 -30.83
CA MET A 221 13.73 -46.25 -31.24
C MET A 221 12.81 -47.17 -30.45
N GLY A 222 11.52 -46.85 -30.54
CA GLY A 222 10.45 -47.58 -29.89
C GLY A 222 10.08 -47.10 -28.48
N THR A 223 8.91 -47.55 -28.04
CA THR A 223 8.26 -47.10 -26.79
C THR A 223 9.14 -47.31 -25.54
N LEU A 224 9.86 -48.43 -25.46
CA LEU A 224 10.70 -48.71 -24.28
C LEU A 224 11.95 -47.83 -24.21
N TYR A 225 12.50 -47.44 -25.36
CA TYR A 225 13.57 -46.45 -25.40
C TYR A 225 13.09 -45.08 -25.01
N LEU A 226 11.94 -44.63 -25.54
CA LEU A 226 11.29 -43.40 -25.19
C LEU A 226 11.05 -43.27 -23.68
N GLN A 227 10.52 -44.33 -23.07
CA GLN A 227 10.27 -44.42 -21.63
C GLN A 227 11.54 -44.15 -20.80
N ARG A 228 12.64 -44.82 -21.17
CA ARG A 228 13.95 -44.65 -20.52
C ARG A 228 14.50 -43.24 -20.70
N LEU A 229 14.40 -42.73 -21.91
CA LEU A 229 14.85 -41.36 -22.23
C LEU A 229 14.09 -40.33 -21.43
N LEU A 230 12.77 -40.43 -21.36
CA LEU A 230 11.92 -39.50 -20.59
C LEU A 230 12.23 -39.57 -19.09
N ASN A 231 12.37 -40.78 -18.53
CA ASN A 231 12.76 -40.97 -17.13
C ASN A 231 14.10 -40.32 -16.84
N GLN A 232 15.11 -40.53 -17.68
CA GLN A 232 16.44 -39.91 -17.53
C GLN A 232 16.40 -38.41 -17.61
N GLN A 233 15.64 -37.85 -18.57
CA GLN A 233 15.53 -36.39 -18.75
C GLN A 233 14.78 -35.73 -17.60
N LEU A 234 13.73 -36.36 -17.08
CA LEU A 234 13.01 -35.87 -15.93
C LEU A 234 13.89 -35.88 -14.68
N THR A 235 14.61 -36.96 -14.43
CA THR A 235 15.53 -37.10 -13.30
C THR A 235 16.65 -36.04 -13.35
N ASN A 236 17.24 -35.80 -14.52
CA ASN A 236 18.25 -34.77 -14.70
C ASN A 236 17.68 -33.38 -14.42
N HIS A 237 16.47 -33.09 -14.93
CA HIS A 237 15.80 -31.81 -14.70
C HIS A 237 15.46 -31.59 -13.22
N ILE A 238 14.96 -32.61 -12.53
CA ILE A 238 14.72 -32.55 -11.09
C ILE A 238 16.00 -32.20 -10.33
N ARG A 239 17.11 -32.89 -10.64
CA ARG A 239 18.39 -32.64 -9.99
C ARG A 239 18.88 -31.20 -10.19
N ASP A 240 18.79 -30.69 -11.42
CA ASP A 240 19.26 -29.35 -11.77
C ASP A 240 18.42 -28.24 -11.10
N THR A 241 17.13 -28.50 -10.85
CA THR A 241 16.19 -27.52 -10.27
C THR A 241 16.05 -27.57 -8.76
N LEU A 242 16.34 -28.72 -8.13
CA LEU A 242 16.20 -28.93 -6.69
C LEU A 242 16.92 -27.90 -5.81
N PRO A 243 18.18 -27.48 -6.09
CA PRO A 243 18.87 -26.49 -5.26
C PRO A 243 18.15 -25.14 -5.25
N ALA A 244 17.69 -24.67 -6.42
CA ALA A 244 16.96 -23.42 -6.56
C ALA A 244 15.59 -23.49 -5.85
N LEU A 245 14.89 -24.61 -6.00
CA LEU A 245 13.63 -24.87 -5.31
C LEU A 245 13.82 -24.85 -3.78
N ARG A 246 14.84 -25.54 -3.27
CA ARG A 246 15.17 -25.54 -1.85
C ARG A 246 15.39 -24.13 -1.30
N SER A 247 16.20 -23.33 -1.99
CA SER A 247 16.49 -21.94 -1.59
C SER A 247 15.22 -21.09 -1.57
N ARG A 248 14.33 -21.25 -2.57
CA ARG A 248 13.05 -20.54 -2.63
C ARG A 248 12.14 -20.93 -1.46
N LEU A 249 11.99 -22.22 -1.17
CA LEU A 249 11.17 -22.70 -0.06
C LEU A 249 11.73 -22.29 1.31
N GLN A 250 13.06 -22.29 1.46
CA GLN A 250 13.69 -21.78 2.68
C GLN A 250 13.42 -20.29 2.89
N GLY A 251 13.48 -19.48 1.84
CA GLY A 251 13.11 -18.05 1.89
C GLY A 251 11.64 -17.85 2.27
N GLN A 252 10.73 -18.61 1.68
CA GLN A 252 9.31 -18.57 2.02
C GLN A 252 9.03 -19.03 3.46
N LEU A 253 9.69 -20.09 3.92
CA LEU A 253 9.56 -20.56 5.30
C LEU A 253 10.04 -19.49 6.28
N LEU A 254 11.18 -18.88 6.02
CA LEU A 254 11.73 -17.83 6.88
C LEU A 254 10.80 -16.59 6.98
N SER A 255 10.15 -16.21 5.87
CA SER A 255 9.19 -15.11 5.87
C SER A 255 7.94 -15.42 6.70
N LEU A 256 7.47 -16.68 6.67
CA LEU A 256 6.29 -17.11 7.41
C LEU A 256 6.58 -17.55 8.86
N ASP A 257 7.84 -17.83 9.20
CA ASP A 257 8.20 -18.39 10.51
C ASP A 257 7.89 -17.42 11.66
N LYS A 258 8.09 -16.10 11.43
CA LYS A 258 7.73 -15.06 12.38
C LYS A 258 6.21 -14.99 12.60
N GLU A 259 5.44 -14.91 11.52
CA GLU A 259 3.97 -14.83 11.55
C GLU A 259 3.37 -16.12 12.17
N ALA A 260 3.88 -17.28 11.78
CA ALA A 260 3.48 -18.57 12.36
C ALA A 260 3.86 -18.68 13.86
N GLY A 261 4.97 -18.07 14.28
CA GLY A 261 5.38 -17.98 15.68
C GLY A 261 4.39 -17.17 16.51
N GLU A 262 3.97 -16.03 16.00
CA GLU A 262 2.96 -15.17 16.62
C GLU A 262 1.63 -15.90 16.77
N TYR A 263 1.14 -16.58 15.72
CA TYR A 263 -0.09 -17.37 15.78
C TYR A 263 -0.01 -18.60 16.70
N LYS A 264 1.15 -19.23 16.85
CA LYS A 264 1.33 -20.33 17.81
C LYS A 264 1.24 -19.87 19.27
N CYS A 265 1.65 -18.63 19.56
CA CYS A 265 1.48 -18.04 20.87
C CYS A 265 0.02 -17.74 21.21
N LEU A 266 -0.82 -17.50 20.19
CA LEU A 266 -2.24 -17.14 20.30
C LEU A 266 -3.19 -18.34 20.24
N ASN A 267 -2.75 -19.56 20.66
CA ASN A 267 -3.60 -20.74 20.60
C ASN A 267 -4.97 -20.50 21.25
N PRO A 268 -6.09 -20.55 20.50
CA PRO A 268 -7.43 -20.17 21.00
C PRO A 268 -7.99 -21.12 22.05
N ASP A 269 -7.43 -22.30 22.20
CA ASP A 269 -7.95 -23.35 23.09
C ASP A 269 -7.34 -23.33 24.51
N ASP A 270 -6.31 -22.50 24.77
CA ASP A 270 -5.63 -22.42 26.07
C ASP A 270 -6.00 -21.09 26.80
N PRO A 271 -6.79 -21.16 27.89
CA PRO A 271 -7.21 -19.99 28.65
C PRO A 271 -6.06 -19.13 29.18
N SER A 272 -4.99 -19.79 29.66
CA SER A 272 -3.82 -19.11 30.23
C SER A 272 -3.08 -18.31 29.16
N ARG A 273 -3.02 -18.80 27.95
CA ARG A 273 -2.40 -18.11 26.80
C ARG A 273 -3.25 -16.93 26.32
N LYS A 274 -4.58 -17.09 26.27
CA LYS A 274 -5.50 -15.98 25.97
C LYS A 274 -5.31 -14.80 26.94
N THR A 275 -5.27 -15.07 28.25
CA THR A 275 -5.03 -14.04 29.27
C THR A 275 -3.69 -13.34 29.09
N LYS A 276 -2.62 -14.11 28.84
CA LYS A 276 -1.27 -13.55 28.58
C LYS A 276 -1.26 -12.70 27.31
N ALA A 277 -1.91 -13.16 26.23
CA ALA A 277 -2.01 -12.43 24.99
C ALA A 277 -2.80 -11.12 25.16
N LEU A 278 -3.92 -11.14 25.90
CA LEU A 278 -4.70 -9.95 26.24
C LEU A 278 -3.82 -8.93 26.97
N MET A 279 -3.09 -9.35 28.02
CA MET A 279 -2.18 -8.46 28.76
C MET A 279 -1.14 -7.84 27.85
N GLN A 280 -0.53 -8.63 26.96
CA GLN A 280 0.48 -8.14 26.01
C GLN A 280 -0.12 -7.15 24.99
N LEU A 281 -1.32 -7.42 24.47
CA LEU A 281 -1.99 -6.53 23.53
C LEU A 281 -2.34 -5.18 24.17
N ILE A 282 -2.86 -5.16 25.40
CA ILE A 282 -3.16 -3.94 26.13
C ILE A 282 -1.88 -3.18 26.52
N GLN A 283 -0.84 -3.87 26.92
CA GLN A 283 0.47 -3.24 27.17
C GLN A 283 1.05 -2.60 25.90
N HIS A 284 0.96 -3.29 24.75
CA HIS A 284 1.38 -2.72 23.47
C HIS A 284 0.53 -1.53 23.05
N PHE A 285 -0.79 -1.57 23.30
CA PHE A 285 -1.66 -0.43 23.06
C PHE A 285 -1.24 0.79 23.89
N GLY A 286 -0.95 0.61 25.19
CA GLY A 286 -0.48 1.68 26.07
C GLY A 286 0.85 2.30 25.58
N LEU A 287 1.83 1.45 25.26
CA LEU A 287 3.12 1.91 24.72
C LEU A 287 2.99 2.61 23.36
N ASP A 288 2.04 2.18 22.50
CA ASP A 288 1.80 2.83 21.22
C ASP A 288 1.13 4.20 21.40
N PHE A 289 0.21 4.30 22.35
CA PHE A 289 -0.44 5.55 22.71
C PHE A 289 0.59 6.56 23.26
N GLU A 290 1.41 6.16 24.26
CA GLU A 290 2.49 6.97 24.82
C GLU A 290 3.43 7.49 23.70
N LYS A 291 3.93 6.61 22.84
CA LYS A 291 4.80 6.99 21.72
C LYS A 291 4.16 7.97 20.75
N ARG A 292 2.85 7.87 20.51
CA ARG A 292 2.13 8.78 19.60
C ARG A 292 1.85 10.14 20.25
N ILE A 293 1.76 10.20 21.57
CA ILE A 293 1.58 11.44 22.33
C ILE A 293 2.90 12.12 22.65
N GLU A 294 3.84 11.41 23.26
CA GLU A 294 5.12 11.98 23.66
C GLU A 294 6.13 12.10 22.52
N GLY A 295 5.96 11.27 21.49
CA GLY A 295 6.90 11.15 20.38
C GLY A 295 7.93 10.06 20.61
N SER A 296 8.46 9.50 19.54
CA SER A 296 9.51 8.47 19.57
C SER A 296 10.60 8.82 18.58
N GLY A 297 11.85 8.79 19.04
CA GLY A 297 13.03 8.99 18.18
C GLY A 297 13.34 7.81 17.26
N ASP A 298 12.76 6.62 17.52
CA ASP A 298 13.11 5.37 16.82
C ASP A 298 12.40 5.19 15.47
N GLN A 299 11.19 5.72 15.33
CA GLN A 299 10.40 5.66 14.10
C GLN A 299 9.69 6.99 13.88
N VAL A 300 10.27 7.85 13.06
CA VAL A 300 9.67 9.15 12.71
C VAL A 300 8.82 8.95 11.44
N ASP A 301 7.51 9.17 11.58
CA ASP A 301 6.63 9.28 10.42
C ASP A 301 6.88 10.62 9.72
N THR A 302 7.20 10.57 8.44
CA THR A 302 7.45 11.77 7.61
C THR A 302 6.26 12.16 6.75
N VAL A 303 5.18 11.39 6.80
CA VAL A 303 3.97 11.60 5.97
C VAL A 303 2.87 12.27 6.78
N GLU A 304 2.65 11.84 8.04
CA GLU A 304 1.63 12.38 8.92
C GLU A 304 2.20 12.85 10.26
N LEU A 305 1.54 13.87 10.86
CA LEU A 305 1.86 14.30 12.20
C LEU A 305 1.32 13.30 13.24
N SER A 306 2.12 13.00 14.26
CA SER A 306 1.66 12.22 15.42
C SER A 306 0.56 12.94 16.18
N GLY A 307 -0.21 12.20 17.01
CA GLY A 307 -1.24 12.78 17.87
C GLY A 307 -0.71 13.91 18.76
N GLY A 308 0.44 13.71 19.39
CA GLY A 308 1.10 14.73 20.20
C GLY A 308 1.52 15.97 19.40
N ALA A 309 2.04 15.79 18.18
CA ALA A 309 2.37 16.90 17.30
C ALA A 309 1.14 17.71 16.87
N LYS A 310 -0.01 17.03 16.61
CA LYS A 310 -1.31 17.67 16.33
C LYS A 310 -1.81 18.47 17.53
N ILE A 311 -1.72 17.90 18.74
CA ILE A 311 -2.09 18.59 19.99
C ILE A 311 -1.19 19.79 20.23
N ASN A 312 0.12 19.68 20.03
CA ASN A 312 1.06 20.79 20.11
C ASN A 312 0.68 21.95 19.18
N ARG A 313 0.24 21.63 17.95
CA ARG A 313 -0.30 22.64 17.01
C ARG A 313 -1.58 23.30 17.53
N VAL A 314 -2.47 22.53 18.19
CA VAL A 314 -3.65 23.13 18.81
C VAL A 314 -3.22 24.18 19.85
N PHE A 315 -2.28 23.88 20.72
CA PHE A 315 -1.82 24.80 21.75
C PHE A 315 -1.12 26.04 21.23
N HIS A 316 -0.26 25.90 20.23
CA HIS A 316 0.68 26.95 19.80
C HIS A 316 0.30 27.64 18.50
N GLU A 317 -0.62 27.08 17.73
CA GLU A 317 -1.06 27.68 16.46
C GLU A 317 -2.56 27.98 16.45
N ARG A 318 -3.43 27.00 16.68
CA ARG A 318 -4.89 27.17 16.55
C ARG A 318 -5.48 27.97 17.70
N PHE A 319 -5.14 27.67 18.94
CA PHE A 319 -5.68 28.37 20.08
C PHE A 319 -5.31 29.85 20.14
N PRO A 320 -4.03 30.25 19.98
CA PRO A 320 -3.67 31.67 19.85
C PRO A 320 -4.40 32.40 18.72
N PHE A 321 -4.62 31.71 17.58
CA PHE A 321 -5.37 32.29 16.47
C PHE A 321 -6.86 32.52 16.85
N GLU A 322 -7.51 31.60 17.50
CA GLU A 322 -8.90 31.74 17.98
C GLU A 322 -9.03 32.87 19.01
N LEU A 323 -8.04 33.05 19.89
CA LEU A 323 -8.02 34.16 20.84
C LEU A 323 -7.96 35.50 20.11
N VAL A 324 -7.08 35.62 19.10
CA VAL A 324 -6.93 36.88 18.35
C VAL A 324 -8.12 37.15 17.44
N LYS A 325 -8.77 36.12 16.89
CA LYS A 325 -10.00 36.27 16.10
C LYS A 325 -11.13 36.91 16.92
N MET A 326 -11.11 36.75 18.23
CA MET A 326 -12.06 37.37 19.17
C MET A 326 -11.67 38.77 19.56
N GLU A 327 -10.45 39.26 19.18
CA GLU A 327 -10.02 40.62 19.50
C GLU A 327 -10.91 41.66 18.83
N PHE A 328 -11.14 42.68 19.58
CA PHE A 328 -12.07 43.78 19.54
C PHE A 328 -12.32 44.41 18.17
N ASP A 329 -13.60 44.65 17.85
CA ASP A 329 -13.95 45.77 16.97
C ASP A 329 -13.67 47.05 17.73
N GLU A 330 -12.65 47.76 17.30
CA GLU A 330 -12.20 49.02 17.94
C GLU A 330 -13.31 50.04 18.01
N LYS A 331 -14.15 50.12 16.98
CA LYS A 331 -15.31 51.03 16.96
C LYS A 331 -16.40 50.60 17.95
N GLU A 332 -16.65 49.33 18.02
CA GLU A 332 -17.62 48.78 18.99
C GLU A 332 -17.09 48.96 20.42
N LEU A 333 -15.85 48.67 20.71
CA LEU A 333 -15.23 48.87 22.01
C LEU A 333 -15.29 50.32 22.45
N ARG A 334 -14.93 51.27 21.58
CA ARG A 334 -15.02 52.71 21.85
C ARG A 334 -16.45 53.13 22.15
N ARG A 335 -17.42 52.64 21.41
CA ARG A 335 -18.88 52.88 21.69
C ARG A 335 -19.30 52.29 23.04
N GLU A 336 -18.92 51.04 23.35
CA GLU A 336 -19.20 50.43 24.62
C GLU A 336 -18.59 51.19 25.79
N ILE A 337 -17.33 51.61 25.69
CA ILE A 337 -16.68 52.44 26.69
C ILE A 337 -17.42 53.79 26.86
N SER A 338 -17.76 54.46 25.76
CA SER A 338 -18.51 55.71 25.79
C SER A 338 -19.88 55.56 26.53
N TYR A 339 -20.60 54.48 26.22
CA TYR A 339 -21.87 54.19 26.90
C TYR A 339 -21.64 53.85 28.38
N ALA A 340 -20.63 53.06 28.73
CA ALA A 340 -20.28 52.77 30.11
C ALA A 340 -20.00 54.06 30.92
N ILE A 341 -19.22 54.97 30.37
CA ILE A 341 -18.93 56.27 31.00
C ILE A 341 -20.22 57.09 31.21
N LYS A 342 -21.02 57.25 30.14
CA LYS A 342 -22.27 58.02 30.20
C LYS A 342 -23.25 57.43 31.18
N ASN A 343 -23.41 56.11 31.22
CA ASN A 343 -24.33 55.43 32.14
C ASN A 343 -23.91 55.54 33.61
N ILE A 344 -22.61 55.51 33.89
CA ILE A 344 -22.07 55.69 35.24
C ILE A 344 -22.26 57.13 35.73
N HIS A 345 -22.08 58.09 34.89
CA HIS A 345 -22.29 59.48 35.23
C HIS A 345 -23.78 59.85 35.32
N GLY A 346 -24.63 59.21 34.54
CA GLY A 346 -26.07 59.50 34.49
C GLY A 346 -26.33 60.94 34.08
N ILE A 347 -27.12 61.65 34.86
CA ILE A 347 -27.45 63.09 34.66
C ILE A 347 -26.36 64.04 35.19
N ARG A 348 -25.31 63.53 35.85
CA ARG A 348 -24.26 64.37 36.43
C ARG A 348 -23.10 64.48 35.47
N THR A 349 -22.48 65.67 35.43
CA THR A 349 -21.21 65.85 34.72
C THR A 349 -20.06 65.30 35.56
N GLY A 350 -19.42 64.22 35.05
CA GLY A 350 -18.29 63.60 35.75
C GLY A 350 -17.01 64.41 35.56
N LEU A 351 -16.31 64.71 36.66
CA LEU A 351 -15.02 65.38 36.64
C LEU A 351 -13.86 64.43 36.42
N PHE A 352 -14.01 63.16 36.74
CA PHE A 352 -12.97 62.13 36.65
C PHE A 352 -13.37 60.97 35.74
N THR A 353 -12.39 60.24 35.26
CA THR A 353 -12.61 58.99 34.49
C THR A 353 -13.10 57.90 35.45
N PRO A 354 -14.30 57.29 35.22
CA PRO A 354 -14.86 56.35 36.17
C PRO A 354 -14.16 55.00 36.10
N ASP A 355 -13.54 54.56 37.22
CA ASP A 355 -12.87 53.26 37.31
C ASP A 355 -13.85 52.09 37.07
N MET A 356 -15.10 52.24 37.46
CA MET A 356 -16.16 51.27 37.19
C MET A 356 -16.41 50.99 35.73
N ALA A 357 -16.15 51.97 34.82
CA ALA A 357 -16.26 51.77 33.39
C ALA A 357 -15.16 50.84 32.86
N PHE A 358 -13.93 51.03 33.34
CA PHE A 358 -12.83 50.13 33.03
C PHE A 358 -13.14 48.68 33.51
N GLU A 359 -13.53 48.51 34.77
CA GLU A 359 -13.86 47.21 35.35
C GLU A 359 -14.99 46.49 34.59
N ALA A 360 -16.08 47.18 34.28
CA ALA A 360 -17.20 46.63 33.53
C ALA A 360 -16.80 46.13 32.13
N ILE A 361 -15.96 46.91 31.42
CA ILE A 361 -15.50 46.54 30.09
C ILE A 361 -14.55 45.35 30.18
N VAL A 362 -13.57 45.34 31.11
CA VAL A 362 -12.62 44.23 31.29
C VAL A 362 -13.41 42.92 31.60
N LYS A 363 -14.34 42.94 32.51
CA LYS A 363 -15.17 41.77 32.85
C LYS A 363 -15.94 41.27 31.61
N LYS A 364 -16.51 42.17 30.81
CA LYS A 364 -17.17 41.79 29.57
C LYS A 364 -16.23 41.11 28.58
N GLN A 365 -14.99 41.59 28.48
CA GLN A 365 -14.00 41.01 27.55
C GLN A 365 -13.52 39.65 28.07
N ILE A 366 -13.27 39.46 29.36
CA ILE A 366 -12.90 38.15 29.94
C ILE A 366 -13.99 37.12 29.67
N VAL A 367 -15.28 37.47 29.80
CA VAL A 367 -16.40 36.54 29.51
C VAL A 367 -16.35 36.05 28.03
N LYS A 368 -15.94 36.90 27.08
CA LYS A 368 -15.84 36.51 25.67
C LYS A 368 -14.76 35.40 25.45
N LEU A 369 -13.77 35.25 26.33
CA LEU A 369 -12.74 34.23 26.22
C LEU A 369 -13.26 32.79 26.50
N LYS A 370 -14.47 32.66 27.08
CA LYS A 370 -15.05 31.36 27.34
C LYS A 370 -15.16 30.49 26.08
N GLY A 371 -15.61 31.04 24.97
CA GLY A 371 -15.76 30.32 23.70
C GLY A 371 -14.46 29.72 23.21
N PRO A 372 -13.40 30.52 22.90
CA PRO A 372 -12.12 30.03 22.45
C PRO A 372 -11.45 29.02 23.39
N CYS A 373 -11.57 29.22 24.71
CA CYS A 373 -10.98 28.31 25.70
C CYS A 373 -11.66 26.93 25.68
N LEU A 374 -13.00 26.87 25.67
CA LEU A 374 -13.73 25.61 25.55
C LEU A 374 -13.45 24.93 24.21
N LYS A 375 -13.41 25.70 23.10
CA LYS A 375 -13.06 25.16 21.78
C LYS A 375 -11.66 24.55 21.76
N CYS A 376 -10.70 25.12 22.51
CA CYS A 376 -9.37 24.54 22.64
C CYS A 376 -9.43 23.14 23.28
N VAL A 377 -10.21 22.98 24.34
CA VAL A 377 -10.42 21.66 24.97
C VAL A 377 -11.03 20.70 23.96
N ASP A 378 -12.10 21.09 23.28
CA ASP A 378 -12.80 20.25 22.30
C ASP A 378 -11.85 19.76 21.19
N MET A 379 -10.98 20.64 20.67
CA MET A 379 -10.00 20.27 19.63
C MET A 379 -8.98 19.25 20.13
N VAL A 380 -8.48 19.40 21.37
CA VAL A 380 -7.51 18.44 21.95
C VAL A 380 -8.18 17.09 22.21
N ILE A 381 -9.40 17.09 22.76
CA ILE A 381 -10.16 15.87 22.98
C ILE A 381 -10.40 15.10 21.67
N GLN A 382 -10.73 15.80 20.60
CA GLN A 382 -10.92 15.16 19.30
C GLN A 382 -9.63 14.49 18.79
N GLU A 383 -8.47 15.17 18.93
CA GLU A 383 -7.19 14.58 18.52
C GLU A 383 -6.78 13.39 19.40
N LEU A 384 -7.12 13.41 20.70
CA LEU A 384 -6.91 12.25 21.59
C LEU A 384 -7.75 11.06 21.16
N ILE A 385 -9.04 11.26 20.87
CA ILE A 385 -9.94 10.20 20.40
C ILE A 385 -9.43 9.63 19.08
N ASN A 386 -9.03 10.49 18.13
CA ASN A 386 -8.43 10.06 16.86
C ASN A 386 -7.15 9.22 17.09
N THR A 387 -6.32 9.60 18.07
CA THR A 387 -5.11 8.86 18.42
C THR A 387 -5.44 7.50 19.02
N VAL A 388 -6.42 7.40 19.90
CA VAL A 388 -6.91 6.12 20.44
C VAL A 388 -7.39 5.21 19.31
N GLN A 389 -8.20 5.72 18.38
CA GLN A 389 -8.68 4.95 17.23
C GLN A 389 -7.54 4.44 16.34
N GLN A 390 -6.50 5.24 16.14
CA GLN A 390 -5.30 4.80 15.40
C GLN A 390 -4.52 3.71 16.16
N CYS A 391 -4.44 3.77 17.48
CA CYS A 391 -3.78 2.75 18.29
C CYS A 391 -4.58 1.45 18.34
N THR A 392 -5.93 1.53 18.39
CA THR A 392 -6.81 0.35 18.40
C THR A 392 -6.86 -0.39 17.07
N ASN A 393 -6.40 0.20 15.96
CA ASN A 393 -6.26 -0.51 14.68
C ASN A 393 -5.35 -1.76 14.78
N LYS A 394 -4.38 -1.77 15.69
CA LYS A 394 -3.54 -2.96 15.95
C LYS A 394 -4.29 -4.10 16.63
N LEU A 395 -5.48 -3.84 17.17
CA LEU A 395 -6.38 -4.84 17.77
C LEU A 395 -7.42 -5.38 16.77
N GLU A 396 -7.26 -5.11 15.47
CA GLU A 396 -8.20 -5.52 14.40
C GLU A 396 -8.46 -7.04 14.37
N SER A 397 -7.47 -7.83 14.78
CA SER A 397 -7.62 -9.28 14.91
C SER A 397 -8.70 -9.72 15.93
N PHE A 398 -9.01 -8.86 16.90
CA PHE A 398 -9.96 -9.11 18.00
C PHE A 398 -11.00 -7.98 18.07
N PRO A 399 -12.03 -8.00 17.23
CA PRO A 399 -12.94 -6.87 17.05
C PRO A 399 -13.69 -6.47 18.33
N LYS A 400 -14.09 -7.43 19.17
CA LYS A 400 -14.73 -7.13 20.44
C LYS A 400 -13.78 -6.45 21.44
N LEU A 401 -12.52 -6.89 21.49
CA LEU A 401 -11.50 -6.26 22.32
C LEU A 401 -11.22 -4.82 21.85
N ARG A 402 -11.13 -4.63 20.54
CA ARG A 402 -10.95 -3.30 19.93
C ARG A 402 -12.09 -2.36 20.31
N GLU A 403 -13.34 -2.77 20.07
CA GLU A 403 -14.52 -1.97 20.34
C GLU A 403 -14.65 -1.61 21.83
N GLU A 404 -14.41 -2.58 22.71
CA GLU A 404 -14.53 -2.37 24.15
C GLU A 404 -13.39 -1.49 24.69
N THR A 405 -12.15 -1.67 24.21
CA THR A 405 -11.02 -0.81 24.53
C THR A 405 -11.30 0.63 24.11
N GLU A 406 -11.74 0.83 22.87
CA GLU A 406 -12.08 2.14 22.33
C GLU A 406 -13.23 2.80 23.13
N ARG A 407 -14.27 2.05 23.48
CA ARG A 407 -15.40 2.51 24.27
C ARG A 407 -14.97 2.97 25.67
N ILE A 408 -14.20 2.15 26.37
CA ILE A 408 -13.76 2.44 27.76
C ILE A 408 -12.84 3.68 27.77
N VAL A 409 -11.83 3.72 26.91
CA VAL A 409 -10.87 4.83 26.88
C VAL A 409 -11.57 6.12 26.43
N THR A 410 -12.44 6.06 25.41
CA THR A 410 -13.20 7.24 24.96
C THR A 410 -14.15 7.76 26.06
N THR A 411 -14.78 6.87 26.81
CA THR A 411 -15.64 7.26 27.94
C THR A 411 -14.83 8.01 29.00
N HIS A 412 -13.66 7.48 29.36
CA HIS A 412 -12.76 8.13 30.30
C HIS A 412 -12.28 9.50 29.80
N ILE A 413 -11.91 9.60 28.52
CA ILE A 413 -11.54 10.89 27.89
C ILE A 413 -12.68 11.90 28.01
N ARG A 414 -13.93 11.49 27.79
CA ARG A 414 -15.10 12.37 27.92
C ARG A 414 -15.38 12.82 29.35
N GLU A 415 -15.10 11.98 30.32
CA GLU A 415 -15.18 12.36 31.75
C GLU A 415 -14.11 13.41 32.09
N ARG A 416 -12.87 13.21 31.60
CA ARG A 416 -11.78 14.19 31.80
C ARG A 416 -12.05 15.50 31.04
N GLU A 417 -12.70 15.44 29.89
CA GLU A 417 -13.16 16.62 29.14
C GLU A 417 -14.06 17.50 30.01
N SER A 418 -15.06 16.90 30.65
CA SER A 418 -15.97 17.65 31.53
C SER A 418 -15.22 18.35 32.65
N GLN A 419 -14.32 17.63 33.33
CA GLN A 419 -13.50 18.21 34.41
C GLN A 419 -12.56 19.32 33.92
N ALA A 420 -11.96 19.16 32.74
CA ALA A 420 -11.11 20.19 32.18
C ALA A 420 -11.89 21.44 31.79
N LYS A 421 -13.12 21.29 31.25
CA LYS A 421 -14.01 22.41 30.94
C LYS A 421 -14.44 23.16 32.22
N ASP A 422 -14.79 22.44 33.28
CA ASP A 422 -15.16 23.03 34.56
C ASP A 422 -13.98 23.81 35.15
N GLN A 423 -12.75 23.26 35.10
CA GLN A 423 -11.56 23.95 35.59
C GLN A 423 -11.22 25.20 34.76
N VAL A 424 -11.41 25.14 33.45
CA VAL A 424 -11.22 26.30 32.56
C VAL A 424 -12.24 27.40 32.90
N LEU A 425 -13.51 27.04 33.11
CA LEU A 425 -14.57 27.99 33.51
C LEU A 425 -14.25 28.60 34.87
N LEU A 426 -13.83 27.80 35.84
CA LEU A 426 -13.41 28.28 37.15
C LEU A 426 -12.23 29.27 37.04
N SER A 427 -11.25 28.95 36.19
CA SER A 427 -10.11 29.86 35.97
C SER A 427 -10.53 31.22 35.42
N LEU A 428 -11.51 31.26 34.51
CA LEU A 428 -12.10 32.50 34.01
C LEU A 428 -12.91 33.25 35.09
N GLU A 429 -13.67 32.53 35.93
CA GLU A 429 -14.41 33.11 37.07
C GLU A 429 -13.47 33.72 38.12
N ILE A 430 -12.31 33.10 38.36
CA ILE A 430 -11.25 33.65 39.22
C ILE A 430 -10.76 34.98 38.64
N GLN A 431 -10.52 35.07 37.31
CA GLN A 431 -10.14 36.31 36.66
C GLN A 431 -11.23 37.40 36.74
N LEU A 432 -12.49 37.01 36.77
CA LEU A 432 -13.64 37.93 36.93
C LEU A 432 -13.85 38.41 38.36
N SER A 433 -13.43 37.62 39.35
CA SER A 433 -13.66 37.93 40.76
C SER A 433 -12.85 39.10 41.27
N TYR A 434 -11.65 39.28 40.72
CA TYR A 434 -10.75 40.35 41.15
C TYR A 434 -9.91 40.88 39.97
N ILE A 435 -10.06 42.19 39.67
CA ILE A 435 -9.26 42.87 38.64
C ILE A 435 -8.01 43.46 39.33
N ASN A 436 -6.88 42.76 39.19
CA ASN A 436 -5.63 43.17 39.85
C ASN A 436 -4.93 44.28 39.08
N THR A 437 -5.19 45.52 39.41
CA THR A 437 -4.57 46.73 38.82
C THR A 437 -3.14 46.96 39.37
N ASN A 438 -2.65 46.19 40.34
CA ASN A 438 -1.31 46.27 40.88
C ASN A 438 -0.33 45.27 40.22
N HIS A 439 -0.75 44.62 39.15
CA HIS A 439 0.11 43.74 38.40
C HIS A 439 1.29 44.50 37.75
N GLU A 440 2.51 43.95 37.79
CA GLU A 440 3.73 44.59 37.29
C GLU A 440 3.64 45.02 35.80
N ASP A 441 2.99 44.21 34.97
CA ASP A 441 2.79 44.50 33.52
C ASP A 441 1.66 45.50 33.27
N PHE A 442 0.92 45.96 34.29
CA PHE A 442 -0.19 46.87 34.10
C PHE A 442 0.29 48.31 33.91
N ILE A 443 -0.09 48.95 32.79
CA ILE A 443 0.44 50.27 32.44
C ILE A 443 0.14 51.37 33.48
N GLY A 444 -0.93 51.24 34.26
CA GLY A 444 -1.39 52.25 35.21
C GLY A 444 -2.03 53.49 34.54
N PHE A 445 -2.80 54.24 35.33
CA PHE A 445 -3.58 55.36 34.82
C PHE A 445 -2.74 56.49 34.22
N ALA A 446 -1.66 56.87 34.92
CA ALA A 446 -0.80 58.00 34.53
C ALA A 446 -0.12 57.73 33.13
N ASN A 447 0.38 56.54 32.93
CA ASN A 447 1.04 56.18 31.66
C ASN A 447 -0.02 56.00 30.51
N ALA A 448 -1.21 55.48 30.83
CA ALA A 448 -2.31 55.34 29.85
C ALA A 448 -2.75 56.73 29.36
N GLN A 449 -2.81 57.69 30.25
CA GLN A 449 -3.16 59.10 29.92
C GLN A 449 -2.05 59.80 29.12
N GLN A 450 -0.79 59.53 29.43
CA GLN A 450 0.34 60.08 28.65
C GLN A 450 0.34 59.53 27.21
N LYS A 451 0.08 58.25 27.04
CA LYS A 451 -0.06 57.62 25.72
C LYS A 451 -1.19 58.24 24.90
N THR A 452 -2.33 58.56 25.52
CA THR A 452 -3.44 59.26 24.90
C THR A 452 -3.04 60.65 24.42
N ASN A 453 -2.26 61.39 25.23
CA ASN A 453 -1.78 62.75 24.89
C ASN A 453 -0.72 62.77 23.78
N GLN A 454 0.04 61.71 23.61
CA GLN A 454 1.02 61.52 22.52
C GLN A 454 0.35 61.19 21.18
N THR A 455 -0.72 60.42 21.18
CA THR A 455 -1.47 60.02 19.98
C THR A 455 -2.25 61.20 19.40
N SER A 456 -2.64 62.17 20.22
CA SER A 456 -3.33 63.41 19.78
C SER A 456 -2.45 64.47 19.14
N LYS A 457 -1.11 64.35 19.20
CA LYS A 457 -0.17 65.21 18.47
C LYS A 457 0.18 64.55 17.15
N LYS A 458 -0.45 64.95 16.04
CA LYS A 458 -0.04 64.61 14.68
C LYS A 458 1.45 64.92 14.54
N PRO A 459 2.31 64.03 14.03
CA PRO A 459 3.67 64.38 13.70
C PRO A 459 3.64 65.34 12.48
N SER A 460 4.10 66.56 12.68
CA SER A 460 4.42 67.49 11.60
C SER A 460 5.61 66.89 10.83
N ALA A 461 5.47 66.84 9.51
CA ALA A 461 6.49 66.41 8.57
C ALA A 461 7.79 67.18 8.78
N GLY A 462 8.89 66.51 8.98
CA GLY A 462 10.24 67.08 8.97
C GLY A 462 11.24 66.34 9.81
N ASN A 463 11.84 65.28 9.30
CA ASN A 463 13.29 65.08 9.20
C ASN A 463 13.63 63.67 8.66
N GLN A 464 14.25 63.69 7.47
CA GLN A 464 14.98 62.54 6.96
C GLN A 464 16.17 62.30 7.87
N GLY A 465 16.06 61.27 8.71
CA GLY A 465 17.15 60.75 9.53
C GLY A 465 17.45 59.32 9.09
N ALA A 466 18.71 59.10 8.79
CA ALA A 466 19.40 57.91 8.35
C ALA A 466 18.73 56.54 8.67
N ALA A 467 18.65 55.70 7.64
CA ALA A 467 18.23 54.31 7.73
C ALA A 467 19.09 53.55 8.77
N PRO A 468 18.50 52.81 9.69
CA PRO A 468 19.25 51.90 10.56
C PRO A 468 19.91 50.80 9.73
N PRO A 469 21.06 50.23 10.20
CA PRO A 469 21.75 49.19 9.48
C PRO A 469 20.85 47.92 9.35
N PRO A 470 21.03 47.08 8.31
CA PRO A 470 20.18 45.95 8.05
C PRO A 470 20.25 44.98 9.23
N SER A 471 19.27 45.03 10.11
CA SER A 471 19.02 43.97 11.07
C SER A 471 18.76 42.71 10.26
N SER A 472 19.48 41.64 10.60
CA SER A 472 19.25 40.31 10.04
C SER A 472 17.76 40.01 10.09
N GLN A 473 17.09 40.02 8.93
CA GLN A 473 15.65 39.74 8.84
C GLN A 473 15.41 38.32 9.33
N ILE A 474 14.81 38.16 10.50
CA ILE A 474 14.43 36.87 11.05
C ILE A 474 13.32 36.31 10.18
N VAL A 475 13.62 35.22 9.49
CA VAL A 475 12.62 34.49 8.69
C VAL A 475 11.68 33.74 9.62
N ILE A 476 10.38 34.00 9.54
CA ILE A 476 9.35 33.36 10.36
C ILE A 476 8.93 32.03 9.73
N ARG A 477 8.73 32.02 8.39
CA ARG A 477 8.32 30.83 7.64
C ARG A 477 8.75 30.87 6.18
N LYS A 478 9.04 29.68 5.63
CA LYS A 478 9.19 29.45 4.18
C LYS A 478 8.33 28.25 3.75
N GLY A 479 7.90 28.24 2.50
CA GLY A 479 7.16 27.11 1.92
C GLY A 479 6.46 27.43 0.63
N TRP A 480 5.97 26.39 -0.04
CA TRP A 480 5.20 26.50 -1.26
C TRP A 480 3.77 26.96 -0.98
N LEU A 481 3.27 27.88 -1.80
CA LEU A 481 1.88 28.32 -1.81
C LEU A 481 1.44 28.54 -3.25
N THR A 482 0.22 28.14 -3.54
CA THR A 482 -0.41 28.37 -4.84
C THR A 482 -1.21 29.67 -4.79
N ILE A 483 -0.99 30.57 -5.75
CA ILE A 483 -1.81 31.77 -5.92
C ILE A 483 -2.90 31.46 -6.94
N ASN A 484 -4.17 31.55 -6.54
CA ASN A 484 -5.29 31.15 -7.38
C ASN A 484 -5.79 32.21 -8.34
N ASN A 485 -5.56 33.50 -8.04
CA ASN A 485 -6.23 34.61 -8.73
C ASN A 485 -5.32 35.50 -9.58
N ILE A 486 -4.08 35.08 -9.90
CA ILE A 486 -3.11 35.93 -10.65
C ILE A 486 -3.10 35.68 -12.18
N SER A 487 -3.84 34.71 -12.71
CA SER A 487 -3.78 34.42 -14.15
C SER A 487 -4.79 35.27 -14.95
N LEU A 488 -4.35 35.78 -16.12
CA LEU A 488 -5.20 36.46 -17.12
C LEU A 488 -6.30 35.55 -17.69
N ILE A 489 -6.18 34.24 -17.53
CA ILE A 489 -7.19 33.26 -17.91
C ILE A 489 -7.90 32.81 -16.61
N LYS A 490 -9.21 33.01 -16.52
CA LYS A 490 -10.03 32.56 -15.38
C LYS A 490 -9.73 31.09 -15.05
N GLY A 491 -9.11 30.83 -13.88
CA GLY A 491 -8.80 29.50 -13.38
C GLY A 491 -7.33 29.08 -13.40
N GLY A 492 -6.38 29.95 -13.77
CA GLY A 492 -4.95 29.63 -13.70
C GLY A 492 -4.37 29.81 -12.30
N ALA A 493 -4.14 28.70 -11.60
CA ALA A 493 -3.38 28.67 -10.35
C ALA A 493 -1.88 28.58 -10.64
N LYS A 494 -1.05 29.28 -9.87
CA LYS A 494 0.40 29.23 -10.00
C LYS A 494 1.10 29.11 -8.66
N GLU A 495 2.00 28.16 -8.56
CA GLU A 495 2.74 27.86 -7.35
C GLU A 495 4.04 28.67 -7.28
N TYR A 496 4.37 29.17 -6.07
CA TYR A 496 5.55 29.94 -5.78
C TYR A 496 6.12 29.57 -4.40
N TRP A 497 7.42 29.79 -4.23
CA TRP A 497 8.09 29.67 -2.95
C TRP A 497 7.94 30.98 -2.16
N PHE A 498 7.26 30.91 -1.02
CA PHE A 498 7.01 32.06 -0.16
C PHE A 498 7.99 32.12 1.01
N MET A 499 8.38 33.35 1.36
CA MET A 499 9.17 33.65 2.54
C MET A 499 8.50 34.76 3.33
N LEU A 500 8.15 34.47 4.59
CA LEU A 500 7.55 35.41 5.52
C LEU A 500 8.62 35.87 6.52
N THR A 501 8.76 37.17 6.66
CA THR A 501 9.57 37.84 7.69
C THR A 501 8.67 38.70 8.59
N ALA A 502 9.22 39.37 9.60
CA ALA A 502 8.43 40.30 10.44
C ALA A 502 7.92 41.52 9.70
N GLU A 503 8.50 41.88 8.54
CA GLU A 503 8.19 43.10 7.81
C GLU A 503 7.52 42.86 6.45
N SER A 504 7.72 41.66 5.86
CA SER A 504 7.29 41.40 4.47
C SER A 504 6.98 39.96 4.18
N LEU A 505 6.07 39.73 3.22
CA LEU A 505 5.79 38.48 2.55
C LEU A 505 6.38 38.54 1.14
N SER A 506 7.43 37.78 0.88
CA SER A 506 8.09 37.67 -0.42
C SER A 506 7.82 36.35 -1.09
N TRP A 507 7.75 36.33 -2.44
CA TRP A 507 7.69 35.07 -3.16
C TRP A 507 8.64 35.00 -4.32
N PHE A 508 9.12 33.78 -4.57
CA PHE A 508 10.15 33.45 -5.53
C PHE A 508 9.62 32.40 -6.52
N LYS A 509 10.30 32.25 -7.64
CA LYS A 509 9.94 31.26 -8.64
C LYS A 509 10.19 29.83 -8.15
N ASP A 510 11.26 29.64 -7.39
CA ASP A 510 11.78 28.38 -6.89
C ASP A 510 12.31 28.51 -5.46
N ASP A 511 12.58 27.39 -4.82
CA ASP A 511 13.11 27.29 -3.46
C ASP A 511 14.60 27.68 -3.34
N GLU A 512 15.31 27.83 -4.47
CA GLU A 512 16.67 28.38 -4.49
C GLU A 512 16.73 29.90 -4.23
N GLU A 513 15.57 30.58 -4.20
CA GLU A 513 15.39 32.00 -3.86
C GLU A 513 16.16 32.97 -4.79
N LYS A 514 16.60 32.48 -5.97
CA LYS A 514 17.41 33.28 -6.91
C LYS A 514 16.58 34.35 -7.65
N GLU A 515 15.33 34.03 -7.99
CA GLU A 515 14.45 34.89 -8.77
C GLU A 515 13.26 35.38 -7.94
N LYS A 516 13.41 36.52 -7.26
CA LYS A 516 12.34 37.17 -6.48
C LYS A 516 11.27 37.75 -7.44
N LYS A 517 10.03 37.31 -7.28
CA LYS A 517 8.90 37.77 -8.10
C LYS A 517 8.24 39.01 -7.52
N TYR A 518 8.08 39.08 -6.21
CA TYR A 518 7.48 40.21 -5.52
C TYR A 518 7.80 40.21 -4.03
N MET A 519 7.58 41.35 -3.39
CA MET A 519 7.64 41.53 -1.95
C MET A 519 6.47 42.40 -1.52
N LEU A 520 5.64 41.91 -0.64
CA LEU A 520 4.47 42.55 -0.09
C LEU A 520 4.79 42.98 1.35
N PRO A 521 4.78 44.30 1.67
CA PRO A 521 4.86 44.78 3.04
C PRO A 521 3.67 44.27 3.85
N LEU A 522 3.87 43.97 5.13
CA LEU A 522 2.80 43.43 5.98
C LEU A 522 1.90 44.52 6.59
N ASP A 523 2.23 45.79 6.39
CA ASP A 523 1.48 46.88 6.95
C ASP A 523 0.03 46.89 6.46
N ASN A 524 -0.91 47.00 7.42
CA ASN A 524 -2.36 47.04 7.18
C ASN A 524 -2.94 45.83 6.44
N LEU A 525 -2.21 44.69 6.44
CA LEU A 525 -2.73 43.44 5.88
C LEU A 525 -3.62 42.72 6.89
N LYS A 526 -4.63 42.06 6.37
CA LYS A 526 -5.51 41.13 7.10
C LYS A 526 -5.71 39.85 6.32
N VAL A 527 -6.04 38.80 7.08
CA VAL A 527 -6.34 37.45 6.55
C VAL A 527 -7.82 37.15 6.72
N ARG A 528 -8.45 36.55 5.71
CA ARG A 528 -9.80 36.00 5.80
C ARG A 528 -9.87 34.59 5.27
N ASP A 529 -10.82 33.83 5.79
CA ASP A 529 -11.16 32.51 5.29
C ASP A 529 -12.00 32.65 4.02
N ILE A 530 -11.72 31.78 3.05
CA ILE A 530 -12.55 31.64 1.85
C ILE A 530 -13.22 30.28 1.93
N GLU A 531 -14.52 30.24 1.76
CA GLU A 531 -15.27 28.97 1.70
C GLU A 531 -14.79 28.12 0.53
N LYS A 532 -14.65 26.82 0.79
CA LYS A 532 -14.16 25.85 -0.19
C LYS A 532 -15.11 25.81 -1.40
N GLY A 533 -14.64 26.19 -2.57
CA GLY A 533 -15.40 26.06 -3.81
C GLY A 533 -15.74 24.59 -4.10
N PHE A 534 -16.94 24.35 -4.61
CA PHE A 534 -17.56 23.02 -4.80
C PHE A 534 -16.72 22.03 -5.67
N MET A 535 -15.66 22.50 -6.35
CA MET A 535 -14.77 21.69 -7.19
C MET A 535 -13.27 21.82 -6.85
N SER A 536 -12.89 22.48 -5.75
CA SER A 536 -11.48 22.67 -5.40
C SER A 536 -11.03 21.61 -4.39
N SER A 537 -9.95 20.90 -4.72
CA SER A 537 -9.27 19.99 -3.78
C SER A 537 -8.41 20.75 -2.77
N LYS A 538 -8.01 22.01 -3.08
CA LYS A 538 -7.12 22.83 -2.25
C LYS A 538 -7.89 23.69 -1.25
N HIS A 539 -7.27 23.92 -0.10
CA HIS A 539 -7.78 24.82 0.95
C HIS A 539 -7.23 26.21 0.74
N VAL A 540 -8.10 27.25 0.83
CA VAL A 540 -7.77 28.60 0.41
C VAL A 540 -8.00 29.62 1.53
N PHE A 541 -7.09 30.58 1.66
CA PHE A 541 -7.26 31.78 2.47
C PHE A 541 -6.86 33.01 1.66
N ALA A 542 -7.38 34.19 2.01
CA ALA A 542 -7.03 35.42 1.31
C ALA A 542 -6.33 36.41 2.22
N ILE A 543 -5.39 37.14 1.62
CA ILE A 543 -4.76 38.31 2.22
C ILE A 543 -5.25 39.57 1.48
N PHE A 544 -5.63 40.59 2.22
CA PHE A 544 -6.08 41.88 1.68
C PHE A 544 -5.58 43.04 2.53
N ASN A 545 -5.53 44.25 1.94
CA ASN A 545 -5.13 45.48 2.63
C ASN A 545 -6.37 46.24 3.04
N THR A 546 -6.39 46.81 4.26
CA THR A 546 -7.53 47.55 4.80
C THR A 546 -7.58 48.98 4.36
N GLU A 547 -6.45 49.58 3.98
CA GLU A 547 -6.34 50.99 3.56
C GLU A 547 -6.20 51.12 2.06
N GLN A 548 -5.45 50.23 1.42
CA GLN A 548 -5.23 50.28 -0.03
C GLN A 548 -6.30 49.43 -0.74
N ARG A 549 -6.77 49.97 -1.89
CA ARG A 549 -7.76 49.23 -2.69
C ARG A 549 -7.26 47.91 -3.23
N ASN A 550 -5.97 47.79 -3.53
CA ASN A 550 -5.35 46.61 -4.14
C ASN A 550 -4.15 46.15 -3.30
N VAL A 551 -4.04 44.85 -3.07
CA VAL A 551 -2.92 44.23 -2.37
C VAL A 551 -1.74 43.96 -3.31
N TYR A 552 -2.05 43.53 -4.53
CA TYR A 552 -1.03 43.19 -5.51
C TYR A 552 -1.49 43.58 -6.90
N LYS A 553 -0.78 44.50 -7.57
CA LYS A 553 -1.16 45.03 -8.89
C LYS A 553 -2.62 45.50 -8.91
N ASP A 554 -3.46 44.87 -9.76
CA ASP A 554 -4.88 45.21 -9.88
C ASP A 554 -5.79 44.33 -9.00
N TYR A 555 -5.18 43.45 -8.16
CA TYR A 555 -5.92 42.49 -7.32
C TYR A 555 -6.20 43.10 -5.94
N ARG A 556 -7.50 43.08 -5.55
CA ARG A 556 -7.97 43.54 -4.24
C ARG A 556 -7.56 42.63 -3.10
N HIS A 557 -7.45 41.35 -3.37
CA HIS A 557 -7.03 40.31 -2.43
C HIS A 557 -6.17 39.27 -3.14
N LEU A 558 -5.29 38.66 -2.41
CA LEU A 558 -4.42 37.58 -2.87
C LEU A 558 -4.92 36.25 -2.29
N GLU A 559 -5.43 35.38 -3.14
CA GLU A 559 -5.89 34.06 -2.74
C GLU A 559 -4.73 33.07 -2.73
N LEU A 560 -4.42 32.55 -1.55
CA LEU A 560 -3.35 31.59 -1.30
C LEU A 560 -3.94 30.24 -0.97
N ALA A 561 -3.50 29.21 -1.65
CA ALA A 561 -4.00 27.84 -1.50
C ALA A 561 -2.89 26.88 -1.09
N CYS A 562 -3.24 25.94 -0.21
CA CYS A 562 -2.43 24.80 0.23
C CYS A 562 -3.17 23.48 -0.05
N ASP A 563 -2.44 22.39 -0.03
CA ASP A 563 -3.02 21.06 -0.25
C ASP A 563 -3.82 20.57 0.96
N THR A 564 -3.42 20.98 2.17
CA THR A 564 -4.08 20.58 3.41
C THR A 564 -4.58 21.76 4.22
N GLN A 565 -5.64 21.55 5.02
CA GLN A 565 -6.13 22.55 5.97
C GLN A 565 -5.09 22.89 7.02
N ASP A 566 -4.31 21.92 7.40
CA ASP A 566 -3.24 22.04 8.39
C ASP A 566 -2.15 23.01 7.96
N GLU A 567 -1.79 23.01 6.68
CA GLU A 567 -0.85 24.00 6.13
C GLU A 567 -1.45 25.41 6.11
N VAL A 568 -2.73 25.54 5.80
CA VAL A 568 -3.43 26.85 5.87
C VAL A 568 -3.39 27.39 7.29
N ASP A 569 -3.74 26.57 8.29
CA ASP A 569 -3.75 26.99 9.69
C ASP A 569 -2.34 27.38 10.17
N SER A 570 -1.33 26.63 9.74
CA SER A 570 0.06 26.90 10.05
C SER A 570 0.59 28.21 9.39
N TRP A 571 0.17 28.50 8.14
CA TRP A 571 0.48 29.77 7.49
C TRP A 571 -0.23 30.96 8.17
N LYS A 572 -1.51 30.79 8.55
CA LYS A 572 -2.25 31.81 9.30
C LYS A 572 -1.61 32.11 10.65
N ALA A 573 -1.17 31.08 11.38
CA ALA A 573 -0.46 31.25 12.64
C ALA A 573 0.88 31.98 12.46
N SER A 574 1.60 31.70 11.36
CA SER A 574 2.85 32.40 11.03
C SER A 574 2.60 33.85 10.64
N LEU A 575 1.55 34.14 9.87
CA LEU A 575 1.13 35.49 9.54
C LEU A 575 0.71 36.27 10.80
N LEU A 576 0.03 35.62 11.73
CA LEU A 576 -0.30 36.23 13.02
C LEU A 576 0.95 36.61 13.83
N ARG A 577 1.97 35.73 13.86
CA ARG A 577 3.28 36.03 14.47
C ARG A 577 3.98 37.21 13.80
N ALA A 578 3.74 37.39 12.51
CA ALA A 578 4.26 38.53 11.72
C ALA A 578 3.41 39.80 11.85
N GLY A 579 2.33 39.81 12.65
CA GLY A 579 1.44 40.94 12.87
C GLY A 579 0.31 41.10 11.87
N VAL A 580 0.01 40.09 11.04
CA VAL A 580 -1.12 40.07 10.12
C VAL A 580 -2.30 39.37 10.78
N TYR A 581 -3.33 40.13 11.13
CA TYR A 581 -4.49 39.67 11.89
C TYR A 581 -5.66 39.20 11.00
N PRO A 582 -6.49 38.29 11.47
CA PRO A 582 -7.68 37.88 10.73
C PRO A 582 -8.71 39.00 10.58
N GLU A 583 -9.49 38.96 9.48
CA GLU A 583 -10.67 39.80 9.32
C GLU A 583 -11.74 39.40 10.30
N LYS A 584 -12.38 40.36 10.93
CA LYS A 584 -13.52 40.12 11.81
C LYS A 584 -14.75 39.86 10.94
N THR A 585 -15.36 38.70 11.11
CA THR A 585 -16.67 38.43 10.53
C THR A 585 -17.72 39.27 11.24
N THR A 586 -18.12 40.37 10.62
CA THR A 586 -19.40 40.99 10.95
C THR A 586 -20.48 40.02 10.48
N VAL A 587 -21.17 39.40 11.42
CA VAL A 587 -22.44 38.72 11.14
C VAL A 587 -23.37 39.86 10.64
N ASP A 588 -23.77 39.77 9.38
CA ASP A 588 -24.75 40.68 8.78
C ASP A 588 -26.09 40.50 9.52
N GLY A 589 -26.26 41.28 10.59
CA GLY A 589 -27.57 41.58 11.16
C GLY A 589 -28.07 42.81 10.45
N GLU A 590 -29.03 42.67 9.55
CA GLU A 590 -29.82 43.76 9.02
C GLU A 590 -30.40 44.56 10.18
N GLY A 591 -29.79 45.67 10.45
CA GLY A 591 -30.26 46.70 11.34
C GLY A 591 -29.66 48.03 10.89
N SER A 592 -30.33 48.73 9.98
CA SER A 592 -30.01 50.09 9.63
C SER A 592 -30.07 50.96 10.90
N ALA A 593 -28.96 51.03 11.62
CA ALA A 593 -28.73 52.07 12.59
C ALA A 593 -28.07 53.23 11.86
N GLN A 594 -28.80 54.30 11.77
CA GLN A 594 -28.35 55.61 11.34
C GLN A 594 -26.95 55.88 11.87
N ALA A 595 -26.01 56.17 10.97
CA ALA A 595 -24.70 56.68 11.31
C ALA A 595 -24.93 58.09 11.92
N GLU A 596 -25.25 58.12 13.22
CA GLU A 596 -25.10 59.34 14.00
C GLU A 596 -23.59 59.61 14.05
N SER A 597 -23.17 60.61 13.32
CA SER A 597 -21.86 61.23 13.48
C SER A 597 -21.86 61.87 14.89
N PHE A 598 -21.43 61.08 15.88
CA PHE A 598 -21.19 61.59 17.22
C PHE A 598 -20.02 62.57 17.16
N SER A 599 -20.32 63.86 17.17
CA SER A 599 -19.35 64.83 17.62
C SER A 599 -19.18 64.59 19.13
N MET A 600 -18.19 63.79 19.51
CA MET A 600 -17.90 63.53 20.92
C MET A 600 -17.23 64.76 21.53
N ASP A 601 -17.71 65.10 22.74
CA ASP A 601 -17.02 66.08 23.58
C ASP A 601 -15.54 65.65 23.71
N PRO A 602 -14.57 66.54 23.43
CA PRO A 602 -13.14 66.25 23.48
C PRO A 602 -12.70 65.65 24.84
N GLN A 603 -13.40 65.95 25.90
CA GLN A 603 -13.16 65.39 27.24
C GLN A 603 -13.59 63.91 27.30
N LEU A 604 -14.75 63.58 26.79
CA LEU A 604 -15.23 62.23 26.69
C LEU A 604 -14.34 61.37 25.81
N GLU A 605 -13.87 61.90 24.71
CA GLU A 605 -12.96 61.19 23.81
C GLU A 605 -11.62 60.81 24.48
N ARG A 606 -11.04 61.74 25.26
CA ARG A 606 -9.85 61.48 26.08
C ARG A 606 -10.09 60.38 27.14
N GLN A 607 -11.27 60.44 27.80
CA GLN A 607 -11.64 59.41 28.78
C GLN A 607 -11.78 58.02 28.11
N VAL A 608 -12.45 57.98 26.97
CA VAL A 608 -12.62 56.72 26.18
C VAL A 608 -11.30 56.16 25.80
N GLU A 609 -10.35 56.98 25.27
CA GLU A 609 -9.02 56.52 24.85
C GLU A 609 -8.18 56.07 26.06
N THR A 610 -8.27 56.78 27.18
CA THR A 610 -7.56 56.37 28.40
C THR A 610 -8.07 55.02 28.92
N ILE A 611 -9.39 54.79 28.99
CA ILE A 611 -9.97 53.51 29.40
C ILE A 611 -9.59 52.42 28.37
N ARG A 612 -9.60 52.70 27.09
CA ARG A 612 -9.18 51.78 26.07
C ARG A 612 -7.74 51.27 26.30
N ASN A 613 -6.81 52.21 26.52
CA ASN A 613 -5.39 51.85 26.78
C ASN A 613 -5.24 51.01 28.08
N LEU A 614 -6.04 51.27 29.09
CA LEU A 614 -6.08 50.47 30.31
C LEU A 614 -6.63 49.07 30.05
N VAL A 615 -7.73 48.96 29.31
CA VAL A 615 -8.35 47.67 28.93
C VAL A 615 -7.38 46.85 28.09
N ASP A 616 -6.74 47.43 27.06
CA ASP A 616 -5.77 46.73 26.22
C ASP A 616 -4.59 46.21 27.04
N SER A 617 -4.05 47.01 27.97
CA SER A 617 -2.98 46.61 28.87
C SER A 617 -3.40 45.43 29.76
N TYR A 618 -4.54 45.52 30.40
CA TYR A 618 -5.04 44.47 31.29
C TYR A 618 -5.37 43.17 30.56
N MET A 619 -6.05 43.28 29.43
CA MET A 619 -6.35 42.12 28.60
C MET A 619 -5.09 41.42 28.07
N SER A 620 -4.02 42.16 27.78
CA SER A 620 -2.71 41.57 27.44
C SER A 620 -2.17 40.66 28.55
N ILE A 621 -2.36 41.05 29.83
CA ILE A 621 -1.98 40.22 30.99
C ILE A 621 -2.83 38.94 31.05
N VAL A 622 -4.15 39.09 30.90
CA VAL A 622 -5.12 37.98 30.92
C VAL A 622 -4.80 36.99 29.76
N TYR A 623 -4.53 37.49 28.58
CA TYR A 623 -4.16 36.63 27.43
C TYR A 623 -2.85 35.87 27.67
N LYS A 624 -1.82 36.51 28.24
CA LYS A 624 -0.58 35.82 28.59
C LYS A 624 -0.82 34.68 29.57
N SER A 625 -1.59 34.96 30.64
CA SER A 625 -1.95 33.99 31.68
C SER A 625 -2.75 32.81 31.10
N ILE A 626 -3.74 33.06 30.27
CA ILE A 626 -4.57 32.00 29.67
C ILE A 626 -3.75 31.15 28.69
N ARG A 627 -2.91 31.78 27.85
CA ARG A 627 -2.04 31.05 26.92
C ARG A 627 -1.05 30.11 27.63
N ASP A 628 -0.60 30.44 28.82
CA ASP A 628 0.27 29.62 29.63
C ASP A 628 -0.51 28.54 30.39
N LEU A 629 -1.65 28.89 30.97
CA LEU A 629 -2.39 27.99 31.87
C LEU A 629 -3.20 26.94 31.11
N MET A 630 -3.77 27.26 29.96
CA MET A 630 -4.61 26.34 29.19
C MET A 630 -3.88 25.04 28.80
N PRO A 631 -2.71 25.07 28.14
CA PRO A 631 -1.97 23.84 27.86
C PRO A 631 -1.65 23.04 29.11
N LYS A 632 -1.23 23.70 30.21
CA LYS A 632 -0.90 23.04 31.49
C LYS A 632 -2.10 22.34 32.13
N THR A 633 -3.27 22.98 32.08
CA THR A 633 -4.51 22.43 32.60
C THR A 633 -4.91 21.17 31.81
N ILE A 634 -4.87 21.25 30.47
CA ILE A 634 -5.22 20.11 29.60
C ILE A 634 -4.20 18.97 29.76
N MET A 635 -2.91 19.28 29.81
CA MET A 635 -1.88 18.25 30.05
C MET A 635 -2.16 17.52 31.37
N HIS A 636 -2.37 18.25 32.46
CA HIS A 636 -2.53 17.67 33.79
C HIS A 636 -3.84 16.90 33.95
N LEU A 637 -4.98 17.50 33.57
CA LEU A 637 -6.30 16.92 33.81
C LEU A 637 -6.74 15.89 32.75
N VAL A 638 -6.20 15.98 31.54
CA VAL A 638 -6.63 15.12 30.44
C VAL A 638 -5.50 14.17 30.03
N ILE A 639 -4.43 14.69 29.45
CA ILE A 639 -3.44 13.85 28.76
C ILE A 639 -2.73 12.90 29.72
N ASN A 640 -2.13 13.41 30.78
CA ASN A 640 -1.43 12.59 31.76
C ASN A 640 -2.38 11.61 32.49
N ASN A 641 -3.61 12.04 32.75
CA ASN A 641 -4.61 11.20 33.41
C ASN A 641 -5.09 10.05 32.50
N VAL A 642 -5.29 10.32 31.22
CA VAL A 642 -5.65 9.27 30.24
C VAL A 642 -4.50 8.26 30.06
N GLU A 643 -3.27 8.72 30.05
CA GLU A 643 -2.09 7.87 30.01
C GLU A 643 -1.99 6.97 31.24
N GLU A 644 -2.09 7.54 32.43
CA GLU A 644 -2.11 6.81 33.70
C GLU A 644 -3.25 5.78 33.75
N PHE A 645 -4.46 6.17 33.29
CA PHE A 645 -5.61 5.29 33.20
C PHE A 645 -5.35 4.09 32.29
N ILE A 646 -4.79 4.30 31.10
CA ILE A 646 -4.47 3.23 30.14
C ILE A 646 -3.50 2.22 30.76
N HIS A 647 -2.50 2.69 31.50
CA HIS A 647 -1.47 1.82 32.10
C HIS A 647 -1.92 1.12 33.38
N SER A 648 -2.78 1.74 34.20
CA SER A 648 -3.14 1.24 35.54
C SER A 648 -4.52 0.59 35.58
N GLU A 649 -5.54 1.15 34.94
CA GLU A 649 -6.95 0.80 35.16
C GLU A 649 -7.63 0.11 34.00
N LEU A 650 -7.20 0.39 32.74
CA LEU A 650 -7.86 -0.12 31.53
C LEU A 650 -8.02 -1.65 31.56
N LEU A 651 -6.97 -2.36 31.96
CA LEU A 651 -7.03 -3.83 32.04
C LEU A 651 -8.05 -4.29 33.07
N ALA A 652 -8.14 -3.66 34.23
CA ALA A 652 -9.11 -3.99 35.27
C ALA A 652 -10.56 -3.74 34.79
N GLN A 653 -10.79 -2.65 34.06
CA GLN A 653 -12.10 -2.34 33.51
C GLN A 653 -12.50 -3.31 32.39
N LEU A 654 -11.58 -3.73 31.53
CA LEU A 654 -11.82 -4.78 30.53
C LEU A 654 -12.19 -6.12 31.19
N TYR A 655 -11.58 -6.43 32.34
CA TYR A 655 -11.93 -7.63 33.11
C TYR A 655 -13.29 -7.54 33.77
N SER A 656 -13.76 -6.36 34.11
CA SER A 656 -15.06 -6.15 34.78
C SER A 656 -16.23 -5.99 33.82
N SER A 657 -15.96 -5.62 32.54
CA SER A 657 -17.01 -5.27 31.58
C SER A 657 -17.62 -6.45 30.83
N GLY A 658 -17.04 -7.67 30.89
CA GLY A 658 -17.61 -8.80 30.18
C GLY A 658 -16.87 -10.14 30.35
N ASP A 659 -17.32 -11.14 29.60
CA ASP A 659 -16.67 -12.44 29.56
C ASP A 659 -15.31 -12.32 28.86
N GLN A 660 -14.23 -12.48 29.60
CA GLN A 660 -12.85 -12.41 29.14
C GLN A 660 -12.57 -13.30 27.90
N TYR A 661 -13.29 -14.42 27.82
CA TYR A 661 -13.11 -15.36 26.71
C TYR A 661 -13.64 -14.79 25.40
N SER A 662 -14.73 -14.02 25.46
CA SER A 662 -15.35 -13.44 24.28
C SER A 662 -14.58 -12.22 23.74
N LEU A 663 -13.82 -11.51 24.59
CA LEU A 663 -12.97 -10.39 24.14
C LEU A 663 -11.84 -10.86 23.20
N MET A 664 -11.36 -12.08 23.40
CA MET A 664 -10.28 -12.68 22.60
C MET A 664 -10.81 -13.57 21.46
N ASP A 665 -12.07 -13.36 21.05
CA ASP A 665 -12.59 -14.02 19.84
C ASP A 665 -11.99 -13.38 18.61
N GLU A 666 -11.30 -14.19 17.79
CA GLU A 666 -10.71 -13.76 16.53
C GLU A 666 -11.80 -13.40 15.51
N SER A 667 -11.53 -12.42 14.65
CA SER A 667 -12.37 -12.18 13.49
C SER A 667 -12.37 -13.40 12.56
N PRO A 668 -13.47 -13.71 11.83
CA PRO A 668 -13.51 -14.84 10.91
C PRO A 668 -12.40 -14.82 9.85
N GLU A 669 -12.04 -13.62 9.39
CA GLU A 669 -10.98 -13.43 8.40
C GLU A 669 -9.61 -13.76 8.98
N GLN A 670 -9.31 -13.33 10.20
CA GLN A 670 -8.06 -13.63 10.89
C GLN A 670 -7.95 -15.10 11.25
N ALA A 671 -9.04 -15.73 11.66
CA ALA A 671 -9.06 -17.18 11.93
C ALA A 671 -8.72 -17.99 10.66
N LEU A 672 -9.30 -17.64 9.52
CA LEU A 672 -8.99 -18.24 8.23
C LEU A 672 -7.52 -18.00 7.83
N ARG A 673 -7.04 -16.77 7.95
CA ARG A 673 -5.65 -16.42 7.65
C ARG A 673 -4.67 -17.17 8.55
N ARG A 674 -4.94 -17.24 9.86
CA ARG A 674 -4.13 -18.02 10.81
C ARG A 674 -4.06 -19.48 10.40
N GLU A 675 -5.20 -20.10 10.08
CA GLU A 675 -5.24 -21.50 9.65
C GLU A 675 -4.47 -21.72 8.35
N GLU A 676 -4.59 -20.82 7.39
CA GLU A 676 -3.86 -20.87 6.12
C GLU A 676 -2.35 -20.73 6.34
N VAL A 677 -1.91 -19.76 7.16
CA VAL A 677 -0.49 -19.56 7.47
C VAL A 677 0.10 -20.77 8.19
N LEU A 678 -0.58 -21.30 9.21
CA LEU A 678 -0.11 -22.47 9.95
C LEU A 678 -0.05 -23.71 9.07
N ARG A 679 -1.04 -23.91 8.20
CA ARG A 679 -1.09 -25.02 7.23
C ARG A 679 0.06 -24.88 6.22
N THR A 680 0.24 -23.70 5.64
CA THR A 680 1.31 -23.43 4.67
C THR A 680 2.68 -23.56 5.30
N HIS A 681 2.88 -23.05 6.52
CA HIS A 681 4.13 -23.22 7.27
C HIS A 681 4.46 -24.69 7.52
N THR A 682 3.49 -25.51 7.96
CA THR A 682 3.68 -26.93 8.22
C THR A 682 4.05 -27.67 6.94
N ALA A 683 3.38 -27.37 5.84
CA ALA A 683 3.63 -28.00 4.55
C ALA A 683 4.97 -27.59 3.94
N LEU A 684 5.39 -26.32 4.06
CA LEU A 684 6.73 -25.88 3.65
C LEU A 684 7.83 -26.59 4.45
N LYS A 685 7.60 -26.80 5.73
CA LYS A 685 8.54 -27.52 6.60
C LYS A 685 8.65 -28.99 6.22
N GLU A 686 7.52 -29.66 5.94
CA GLU A 686 7.49 -31.01 5.44
C GLU A 686 8.16 -31.14 4.06
N ALA A 687 7.89 -30.21 3.15
CA ALA A 687 8.52 -30.15 1.84
C ALA A 687 10.05 -29.99 1.92
N LEU A 688 10.54 -29.14 2.80
CA LEU A 688 11.98 -28.97 3.01
C LEU A 688 12.62 -30.23 3.60
N ASN A 689 11.95 -30.95 4.51
CA ASN A 689 12.42 -32.22 5.03
C ASN A 689 12.54 -33.25 3.90
N ILE A 690 11.50 -33.38 3.05
CA ILE A 690 11.50 -34.29 1.89
C ILE A 690 12.67 -33.94 0.94
N ILE A 691 12.92 -32.63 0.65
CA ILE A 691 14.03 -32.19 -0.20
C ILE A 691 15.39 -32.48 0.45
N THR A 692 15.49 -32.37 1.75
CA THR A 692 16.74 -32.70 2.49
C THR A 692 17.06 -34.18 2.43
N ASP A 693 16.07 -35.03 2.58
CA ASP A 693 16.21 -36.51 2.43
C ASP A 693 16.67 -36.87 1.02
N ILE A 694 16.13 -36.18 -0.02
CA ILE A 694 16.58 -36.34 -1.41
C ILE A 694 18.04 -35.94 -1.59
N SER A 695 18.46 -34.83 -1.04
CA SER A 695 19.81 -34.29 -1.22
C SER A 695 20.86 -35.23 -0.56
N THR A 696 20.51 -35.89 0.52
CA THR A 696 21.38 -36.88 1.19
C THR A 696 21.51 -38.20 0.41
N SER A 697 20.41 -38.63 -0.23
CA SER A 697 20.41 -39.86 -1.03
C SER A 697 21.08 -39.73 -2.41
N THR A 698 21.11 -38.53 -2.98
CA THR A 698 21.66 -38.25 -4.34
C THR A 698 23.16 -38.01 -4.36
N ILE A 699 23.82 -37.74 -3.26
CA ILE A 699 25.27 -37.49 -3.17
C ILE A 699 26.08 -38.74 -3.54
N SER A 700 25.50 -39.95 -3.48
CA SER A 700 26.18 -41.22 -3.71
C SER A 700 26.04 -41.81 -5.13
N THR A 701 25.31 -41.12 -6.07
CA THR A 701 25.05 -41.69 -7.41
C THR A 701 25.84 -40.96 -8.50
N PRO A 702 26.50 -41.71 -9.43
CA PRO A 702 27.25 -41.07 -10.52
C PRO A 702 26.31 -40.32 -11.47
N LEU A 703 26.77 -39.12 -11.91
CA LEU A 703 26.07 -38.28 -12.87
C LEU A 703 25.84 -39.04 -14.19
N PRO A 704 24.65 -38.97 -14.80
CA PRO A 704 24.44 -39.50 -16.14
C PRO A 704 25.24 -38.71 -17.14
N PRO A 705 25.64 -39.32 -18.28
CA PRO A 705 26.47 -38.70 -19.28
C PRO A 705 25.77 -37.42 -19.84
N PRO A 706 26.52 -36.38 -20.14
CA PRO A 706 25.97 -35.14 -20.71
C PRO A 706 25.31 -35.43 -22.06
N VAL A 707 24.20 -34.71 -22.31
CA VAL A 707 23.49 -34.79 -23.59
C VAL A 707 24.37 -34.20 -24.68
N ASP A 708 24.62 -34.94 -25.77
CA ASP A 708 25.43 -34.50 -26.91
C ASP A 708 24.80 -33.25 -27.58
N ASN A 709 25.49 -32.15 -27.55
CA ASN A 709 25.08 -30.86 -28.11
C ASN A 709 25.83 -30.55 -29.44
N SER A 710 26.53 -31.51 -30.01
CA SER A 710 27.41 -31.33 -31.21
C SER A 710 26.66 -30.77 -32.45
N TRP A 711 25.35 -30.98 -32.52
CA TRP A 711 24.50 -30.47 -33.60
C TRP A 711 24.29 -28.94 -33.58
N LEU A 712 24.54 -28.24 -32.49
CA LEU A 712 24.41 -26.78 -32.36
C LEU A 712 25.49 -26.04 -33.17
N HIS A 713 26.61 -26.69 -33.52
CA HIS A 713 27.72 -26.08 -34.19
C HIS A 713 27.81 -26.37 -35.71
N SER A 714 26.93 -27.20 -36.28
CA SER A 714 26.94 -27.57 -37.70
C SER A 714 26.04 -26.73 -38.62
N GLY A 715 25.40 -25.68 -38.11
CA GLY A 715 24.40 -24.85 -38.84
C GLY A 715 24.90 -23.55 -39.45
N SER A 716 26.19 -23.40 -39.84
CA SER A 716 26.58 -22.24 -40.64
C SER A 716 26.49 -22.61 -42.13
N LEU A 717 25.41 -22.20 -42.75
CA LEU A 717 25.20 -22.24 -44.19
C LEU A 717 26.34 -21.54 -44.91
N ARG A 718 27.17 -22.35 -45.63
CA ARG A 718 28.10 -21.84 -46.64
C ARG A 718 27.31 -21.19 -47.77
N ARG A 719 27.25 -19.86 -47.78
CA ARG A 719 27.03 -19.12 -49.04
C ARG A 719 28.32 -19.23 -49.90
N ARG A 720 28.21 -19.88 -51.04
CA ARG A 720 29.21 -19.82 -52.08
C ARG A 720 29.30 -18.40 -52.63
N SER A 721 30.48 -17.81 -52.61
CA SER A 721 30.88 -16.66 -53.42
C SER A 721 32.11 -17.04 -54.26
N PRO A 722 32.27 -16.49 -55.47
CA PRO A 722 33.24 -16.96 -56.44
C PRO A 722 34.66 -16.45 -56.18
N PRO A 723 35.67 -17.00 -56.89
CA PRO A 723 37.08 -16.89 -56.52
C PRO A 723 37.78 -15.66 -57.12
N GLY A 724 38.75 -15.11 -56.41
CA GLY A 724 39.61 -14.09 -56.96
C GLY A 724 40.53 -13.38 -55.96
N TYR A 725 41.81 -13.70 -56.10
CA TYR A 725 43.03 -12.96 -55.75
C TYR A 725 43.62 -13.00 -54.33
N SER A 726 44.81 -13.52 -54.35
CA SER A 726 45.79 -13.71 -53.30
C SER A 726 46.62 -12.45 -52.96
N VAL A 727 47.27 -12.52 -51.76
CA VAL A 727 48.59 -11.99 -51.30
C VAL A 727 48.53 -11.11 -50.04
N PRO A 728 49.55 -11.04 -49.14
CA PRO A 728 50.12 -12.07 -48.27
C PRO A 728 50.16 -11.66 -46.74
N LYS A 729 50.64 -12.61 -45.99
CA LYS A 729 50.98 -12.65 -44.56
C LYS A 729 51.69 -11.45 -43.95
N LYS A 730 51.33 -11.08 -42.70
CA LYS A 730 52.29 -10.66 -41.66
C LYS A 730 51.95 -11.21 -40.32
N HIS A 731 52.96 -11.64 -39.59
CA HIS A 731 53.06 -12.38 -38.37
C HIS A 731 52.80 -11.52 -37.08
N PRO A 732 52.78 -12.13 -35.89
CA PRO A 732 52.04 -11.70 -34.72
C PRO A 732 52.88 -10.97 -33.67
N ALA A 733 52.26 -10.37 -32.70
CA ALA A 733 52.91 -9.85 -31.51
C ALA A 733 52.14 -10.27 -30.24
N PRO A 734 52.81 -10.38 -29.10
CA PRO A 734 52.50 -11.27 -27.98
C PRO A 734 51.79 -10.60 -26.79
N PRO A 735 51.51 -11.34 -25.66
CA PRO A 735 50.44 -11.09 -24.75
C PRO A 735 50.78 -10.28 -23.47
N ALA A 736 49.71 -9.82 -22.85
CA ALA A 736 49.40 -9.46 -21.44
C ALA A 736 50.45 -8.87 -20.48
N PRO A 737 50.08 -8.15 -19.45
CA PRO A 737 49.70 -8.78 -18.18
C PRO A 737 48.54 -8.12 -17.39
N SER A 738 48.16 -8.85 -16.40
CA SER A 738 47.05 -8.76 -15.46
C SER A 738 47.13 -7.66 -14.39
N LEU A 739 45.89 -7.17 -13.99
CA LEU A 739 45.39 -6.78 -12.66
C LEU A 739 45.89 -5.47 -11.99
N PRO A 740 45.16 -4.80 -11.07
CA PRO A 740 43.97 -5.17 -10.30
C PRO A 740 42.87 -4.07 -10.11
N ILE A 741 41.70 -4.50 -9.70
CA ILE A 741 40.67 -3.99 -8.75
C ILE A 741 40.66 -2.49 -8.40
N HIS A 742 39.50 -1.80 -8.59
CA HIS A 742 38.72 -1.07 -7.61
C HIS A 742 37.41 -0.49 -8.17
N LEU A 743 36.32 -0.79 -7.49
CA LEU A 743 35.13 -0.05 -7.07
C LEU A 743 34.65 1.20 -7.83
N GLU A 744 33.31 1.25 -7.93
CA GLU A 744 32.36 2.37 -7.93
C GLU A 744 31.63 2.67 -9.25
N ALA A 745 30.30 2.55 -9.10
CA ALA A 745 29.31 3.16 -9.97
C ALA A 745 29.29 4.69 -9.76
N PRO A 746 28.79 5.52 -10.65
CA PRO A 746 27.35 5.71 -10.84
C PRO A 746 26.88 6.14 -12.25
N ALA A 747 25.59 6.30 -12.34
CA ALA A 747 24.63 6.61 -13.36
C ALA A 747 24.90 7.83 -14.30
N PRO A 748 23.92 8.15 -15.19
CA PRO A 748 24.15 8.57 -16.58
C PRO A 748 24.06 10.10 -16.80
N PRO A 749 24.32 10.60 -17.97
CA PRO A 749 23.41 11.54 -18.59
C PRO A 749 23.27 11.45 -20.13
N VAL A 750 22.06 11.62 -20.55
CA VAL A 750 21.40 12.75 -21.22
C VAL A 750 22.13 13.34 -22.45
N SER A 751 21.36 13.41 -23.47
CA SER A 751 21.03 14.55 -24.34
C SER A 751 21.43 14.52 -25.79
N ASN A 752 20.43 14.88 -26.51
CA ASN A 752 20.34 15.83 -27.65
C ASN A 752 20.70 15.27 -29.02
N SER A 753 20.03 15.56 -30.06
CA SER A 753 18.97 16.54 -30.40
C SER A 753 18.72 16.43 -31.91
N ILE A 754 17.53 16.88 -32.35
CA ILE A 754 17.29 17.60 -33.62
C ILE A 754 17.34 16.72 -34.91
N ASP A 755 16.43 16.67 -35.81
CA ASP A 755 15.35 17.56 -36.27
C ASP A 755 14.46 16.87 -37.33
N THR A 756 13.24 17.36 -37.38
CA THR A 756 12.40 17.65 -38.57
C THR A 756 11.93 16.55 -39.52
N THR A 757 10.68 16.45 -39.66
CA THR A 757 9.69 16.83 -40.67
C THR A 757 8.61 15.80 -40.96
N ASN A 758 7.38 16.28 -40.74
CA ASN A 758 6.16 16.14 -41.58
C ASN A 758 5.72 14.76 -42.11
N THR A 759 4.55 14.27 -41.80
CA THR A 759 3.25 14.60 -42.38
C THR A 759 2.20 13.52 -42.09
N THR A 760 0.99 14.01 -41.82
CA THR A 760 -0.33 13.43 -42.12
C THR A 760 -0.86 12.19 -41.39
N SER A 761 -1.72 12.50 -40.44
CA SER A 761 -3.15 12.09 -40.29
C SER A 761 -3.62 10.67 -40.63
N ARG A 762 -4.20 9.99 -39.65
CA ARG A 762 -5.62 9.61 -39.59
C ARG A 762 -5.95 8.75 -38.36
N PRO A 763 -7.20 8.73 -37.92
CA PRO A 763 -7.56 8.54 -36.52
C PRO A 763 -7.86 7.08 -36.13
N LYS A 764 -7.56 6.73 -34.88
CA LYS A 764 -7.93 5.44 -34.28
C LYS A 764 -9.38 5.49 -33.79
N ARG A 765 -10.17 4.53 -34.24
CA ARG A 765 -11.53 4.23 -33.81
C ARG A 765 -11.54 3.78 -32.34
N VAL A 766 -12.47 4.36 -31.59
CA VAL A 766 -12.86 3.94 -30.24
C VAL A 766 -13.93 2.85 -30.37
N PRO A 767 -13.88 1.75 -29.59
CA PRO A 767 -14.97 0.78 -29.53
C PRO A 767 -16.09 1.29 -28.59
N PRO A 768 -17.37 0.91 -28.87
CA PRO A 768 -18.51 1.43 -28.13
C PRO A 768 -18.71 0.78 -26.78
N SER A 769 -19.14 1.60 -25.80
CA SER A 769 -19.50 1.24 -24.44
C SER A 769 -20.84 0.48 -24.38
N VAL A 770 -20.87 -0.57 -23.56
CA VAL A 770 -22.05 -1.38 -23.24
C VAL A 770 -22.86 -0.68 -22.13
N PRO A 771 -24.18 -0.61 -22.20
CA PRO A 771 -24.98 0.06 -21.17
C PRO A 771 -25.17 -0.80 -19.92
N ARG A 772 -24.94 -0.17 -18.75
CA ARG A 772 -25.24 -0.73 -17.42
C ARG A 772 -26.75 -0.80 -17.20
N ARG A 773 -27.25 -1.98 -16.90
CA ARG A 773 -28.60 -2.20 -16.36
C ARG A 773 -28.65 -1.81 -14.89
N GLN A 774 -29.66 -1.03 -14.51
CA GLN A 774 -30.02 -0.74 -13.13
C GLN A 774 -30.71 -1.97 -12.48
N PRO A 775 -30.53 -2.21 -11.19
CA PRO A 775 -31.28 -3.24 -10.45
C PRO A 775 -32.70 -2.75 -10.11
N PRO A 776 -33.68 -3.68 -9.98
CA PRO A 776 -35.08 -3.34 -9.74
C PRO A 776 -35.33 -2.94 -8.27
N ALA A 777 -36.28 -2.02 -8.09
CA ALA A 777 -36.75 -1.50 -6.82
C ALA A 777 -37.51 -2.57 -6.01
N MET A 778 -37.30 -2.59 -4.67
CA MET A 778 -38.08 -3.39 -3.74
C MET A 778 -39.44 -2.77 -3.46
N PRO A 779 -40.47 -3.57 -3.20
CA PRO A 779 -41.80 -3.07 -2.86
C PRO A 779 -41.88 -2.72 -1.36
N THR A 780 -42.49 -1.58 -1.08
CA THR A 780 -42.86 -1.07 0.22
C THR A 780 -44.02 -1.92 0.81
N GLN A 781 -43.83 -2.52 1.96
CA GLN A 781 -44.92 -3.06 2.78
C GLN A 781 -45.43 -1.98 3.71
N GLN A 782 -46.69 -1.68 3.58
CA GLN A 782 -47.48 -0.91 4.56
C GLN A 782 -47.77 -1.77 5.79
N LEU A 783 -47.51 -1.20 6.95
CA LEU A 783 -47.98 -1.71 8.26
C LEU A 783 -49.34 -1.11 8.58
N HIS A 784 -50.24 -2.00 8.94
CA HIS A 784 -51.36 -1.72 9.86
C HIS A 784 -50.91 -1.88 11.29
#